data_563dc8c003806064be2ecb9b7f57edad
#
_entry.id   563dc8c003806064be2ecb9b7f57edad
#
_cell.length_a   1.000
_cell.length_b   1.000
_cell.length_c   1.000
_cell.angle_alpha   90.00
_cell.angle_beta   90.00
_cell.angle_gamma   90.00
#
_symmetry.space_group_name_H-M   'P 1'
#
loop_
_entity.id
_entity.type
_entity.pdbx_description
1 polymer ?
#
loop_
_entity_poly.entity_id
_entity_poly.type
_entity_poly.pdbx_seq_one_letter_code
_entity_poly.pdbx_strand_id
1 'polypeptide(L)'
;MKNSFFRYLCLAAALLSYNSAGAEQKVKDQPAERQSHLLKPLDIAACMSWKRVESPDISPTGRWVTYRIAPMEYNPDDKESKILHLFDSRTRKEIALSDVEQIQYYDADQAIYYQQADTAGNMKTILMSLPSGVKTEWVYKESFHPVEGVPYSVSVTNVPEDTVSHIPAFDRLVVRHLKTGTAFQIDSIGYYTLYNQNRSILFIRKQAKGNALCYGPLAGPYQTIYQSSVKKEPSSFSLDAKQMTGEFTVNDSLWYNFSLKKNTCDLVFDRKEIILPTGMELARATLSHSQKFLTIELRPYQGKVSKDKKEEKVKPDESFELELWTWDEYEVPTLQTRDRYFHPQYSKYIYDIASKKMMEVAPSHANLLEPDRAEEIHYVLYTDETPYRMQKEWLNEMPFDIYSVNVHTGEKQLVGRNYRTRPRWSTNGKWAVMYDPIAKVWNKFDGATGKLTDISTAIGYPIFEEDYDKPNPAPAYGIAGWTAEGNNVLIYDAYDWWKIDLTGERQPECLTKGYGRKNRKFIRKMTSNIDKEVFDSDEKIMVSVWDTDTMDEEICLLDMKGNLKKLMGGPYIYAIHRFSDNQKYCIWNRQNISEFRDLWWSKSDFSNPIRITTANPQQNEYKWGTVKLLEWTNYENKPNKGLLYLPEDYDPKKEYPVLVQFYETHSGGLNTYNAPGLSSAMADVMYFVSNGYIVFMPDVHFTVGTPGQSSYDAVVSGTKYLIEQGIAHPGKIGLQGHSWSGFQASYLVTKTDIFTCANIGAPITDMVTGYLGIRGGS
;
A
#
# COMPACT_ATOMS: atom_id res chain seq x y z
N MET A 1 11.57 -4.59 -1.08
CA MET A 1 11.80 -3.16 -0.84
C MET A 1 11.59 -2.26 -2.08
N LYS A 2 10.97 -2.71 -3.18
CA LYS A 2 10.80 -1.93 -4.42
C LYS A 2 9.37 -1.37 -4.66
N ASN A 3 8.40 -1.65 -3.81
CA ASN A 3 7.00 -1.21 -4.02
C ASN A 3 6.61 0.07 -3.27
N SER A 4 7.53 0.74 -2.59
CA SER A 4 7.21 1.94 -1.80
C SER A 4 7.51 3.26 -2.53
N PHE A 5 8.38 3.25 -3.53
CA PHE A 5 8.82 4.49 -4.17
C PHE A 5 7.81 5.04 -5.21
N PHE A 6 7.07 4.16 -5.89
CA PHE A 6 6.11 4.58 -6.93
C PHE A 6 4.75 5.05 -6.39
N ARG A 7 4.42 4.76 -5.13
CA ARG A 7 3.14 5.22 -4.53
C ARG A 7 3.12 6.67 -4.07
N TYR A 8 4.28 7.33 -3.99
CA TYR A 8 4.36 8.73 -3.53
C TYR A 8 4.33 9.76 -4.65
N LEU A 9 4.47 9.39 -5.91
CA LEU A 9 4.46 10.33 -7.03
C LEU A 9 3.07 10.63 -7.62
N CYS A 10 2.04 9.83 -7.32
CA CYS A 10 0.69 10.03 -7.84
C CYS A 10 -0.25 10.80 -6.88
N LEU A 11 0.24 11.38 -5.78
CA LEU A 11 -0.58 11.98 -4.72
C LEU A 11 -0.45 13.49 -4.60
N ALA A 12 0.14 14.17 -5.53
CA ALA A 12 0.32 15.59 -5.48
C ALA A 12 -0.37 16.28 -6.66
N ALA A 13 -1.64 16.48 -6.62
CA ALA A 13 -2.37 17.56 -7.26
C ALA A 13 -3.83 17.64 -6.81
N ALA A 14 -4.22 18.69 -6.27
CA ALA A 14 -5.17 19.75 -6.42
C ALA A 14 -6.19 20.23 -5.42
N LEU A 15 -6.72 21.47 -5.40
CA LEU A 15 -7.55 22.17 -4.48
C LEU A 15 -8.43 23.35 -4.69
N LEU A 16 -9.24 23.90 -4.04
CA LEU A 16 -9.87 25.13 -3.49
C LEU A 16 -11.34 25.35 -3.89
N SER A 17 -12.14 26.08 -3.38
CA SER A 17 -12.69 26.93 -2.36
C SER A 17 -14.23 27.15 -2.55
N TYR A 18 -15.08 27.55 -1.68
CA TYR A 18 -15.58 28.79 -1.14
C TYR A 18 -16.83 28.65 -0.21
N ASN A 19 -16.85 29.47 0.78
CA ASN A 19 -17.81 29.88 1.81
C ASN A 19 -19.27 29.46 1.79
N SER A 20 -19.74 28.94 2.96
CA SER A 20 -20.89 29.53 3.65
C SER A 20 -20.97 29.13 5.14
N ALA A 21 -21.35 30.05 5.96
CA ALA A 21 -21.42 30.13 7.39
C ALA A 21 -21.82 28.86 8.16
N GLY A 22 -20.86 28.30 8.90
CA GLY A 22 -21.08 27.43 10.03
C GLY A 22 -20.08 27.85 11.12
N ALA A 23 -20.52 28.04 12.35
CA ALA A 23 -19.80 28.65 13.44
C ALA A 23 -18.34 28.25 13.55
N GLU A 24 -17.43 29.13 13.20
CA GLU A 24 -16.00 29.06 13.51
C GLU A 24 -15.84 29.15 15.03
N GLN A 25 -15.59 27.99 15.65
CA GLN A 25 -14.90 28.01 16.92
C GLN A 25 -13.43 28.31 16.63
N LYS A 26 -13.08 29.61 16.64
CA LYS A 26 -11.70 30.08 16.56
C LYS A 26 -10.91 29.47 17.72
N VAL A 27 -10.22 28.40 17.46
CA VAL A 27 -9.04 28.01 18.25
C VAL A 27 -8.03 29.16 17.99
N LYS A 28 -7.86 30.02 18.98
CA LYS A 28 -6.79 31.03 18.98
C LYS A 28 -5.45 30.31 19.21
N ASP A 29 -4.93 29.70 18.20
CA ASP A 29 -3.48 29.56 18.05
C ASP A 29 -2.98 30.89 17.49
N GLN A 30 -2.70 31.85 18.38
CA GLN A 30 -1.85 32.96 18.00
C GLN A 30 -0.48 32.34 17.64
N PRO A 31 0.09 32.67 16.47
CA PRO A 31 1.50 32.38 16.25
C PRO A 31 2.24 33.10 17.40
N ALA A 32 3.08 32.32 18.11
CA ALA A 32 3.95 32.87 19.14
C ALA A 32 4.66 34.07 18.53
N GLU A 33 4.52 35.26 19.15
CA GLU A 33 5.24 36.46 18.71
C GLU A 33 6.73 36.07 18.61
N ARG A 34 7.26 36.06 17.38
CA ARG A 34 8.69 35.85 17.14
C ARG A 34 9.41 36.99 17.86
N GLN A 35 10.03 36.66 18.99
CA GLN A 35 10.92 37.60 19.67
C GLN A 35 11.96 38.08 18.67
N SER A 36 12.37 39.33 18.71
CA SER A 36 13.29 40.01 17.81
C SER A 36 14.75 39.51 17.94
N HIS A 37 14.97 38.22 18.02
CA HIS A 37 16.28 37.64 17.84
C HIS A 37 16.61 37.64 16.35
N LEU A 38 17.81 38.05 15.97
CA LEU A 38 18.32 37.98 14.60
C LEU A 38 18.26 36.50 14.16
N LEU A 39 17.34 36.19 13.22
CA LEU A 39 17.24 34.86 12.65
C LEU A 39 18.53 34.46 11.94
N LYS A 40 19.00 33.27 12.17
CA LYS A 40 20.24 32.71 11.57
C LYS A 40 19.94 32.09 10.21
N PRO A 41 20.85 32.14 9.23
CA PRO A 41 20.79 31.27 8.07
C PRO A 41 21.01 29.81 8.51
N LEU A 42 20.44 28.87 7.77
CA LEU A 42 20.73 27.43 7.95
C LEU A 42 22.18 27.15 7.57
N ASP A 43 22.87 26.45 8.43
CA ASP A 43 24.15 25.82 8.13
C ASP A 43 24.00 24.28 8.08
N ILE A 44 25.07 23.57 7.75
CA ILE A 44 25.06 22.11 7.65
C ILE A 44 24.70 21.46 8.99
N ALA A 45 25.19 21.99 10.11
CA ALA A 45 24.88 21.44 11.43
C ALA A 45 23.40 21.60 11.78
N ALA A 46 22.81 22.75 11.41
CA ALA A 46 21.38 22.99 11.53
C ALA A 46 20.57 21.96 10.70
N CYS A 47 20.93 21.76 9.43
CA CYS A 47 20.27 20.78 8.57
C CYS A 47 20.29 19.37 9.17
N MET A 48 21.41 18.97 9.78
CA MET A 48 21.54 17.67 10.46
C MET A 48 20.72 17.55 11.75
N SER A 49 20.22 18.65 12.30
CA SER A 49 19.48 18.65 13.57
C SER A 49 17.99 18.39 13.44
N TRP A 50 17.45 18.32 12.21
CA TRP A 50 16.03 18.07 11.98
C TRP A 50 15.63 16.66 12.33
N LYS A 51 14.43 16.55 12.88
CA LYS A 51 13.84 15.27 13.37
C LYS A 51 12.55 14.95 12.63
N ARG A 52 12.18 13.69 12.68
CA ARG A 52 10.90 13.18 12.15
C ARG A 52 10.16 12.39 13.21
N VAL A 53 8.85 12.34 13.07
CA VAL A 53 7.98 11.46 13.85
C VAL A 53 7.92 10.11 13.14
N GLU A 54 8.21 9.03 13.85
CA GLU A 54 8.23 7.67 13.32
C GLU A 54 7.22 6.77 14.01
N SER A 55 6.73 5.79 13.24
CA SER A 55 5.88 4.69 13.72
C SER A 55 4.74 5.13 14.63
N PRO A 56 3.96 6.19 14.27
CA PRO A 56 2.82 6.58 15.07
C PRO A 56 1.74 5.51 15.04
N ASP A 57 1.22 5.15 16.21
CA ASP A 57 0.12 4.19 16.33
C ASP A 57 -0.86 4.63 17.41
N ILE A 58 -2.11 4.14 17.32
CA ILE A 58 -3.18 4.46 18.26
C ILE A 58 -3.76 3.18 18.85
N SER A 59 -4.04 3.20 20.13
CA SER A 59 -4.61 2.06 20.83
C SER A 59 -6.02 1.70 20.35
N PRO A 60 -6.47 0.45 20.53
CA PRO A 60 -7.80 -0.02 20.15
C PRO A 60 -8.95 0.87 20.62
N THR A 61 -8.89 1.44 21.82
CA THR A 61 -9.93 2.37 22.31
C THR A 61 -9.74 3.81 21.87
N GLY A 62 -8.56 4.14 21.32
CA GLY A 62 -8.20 5.50 20.88
C GLY A 62 -7.69 6.42 21.98
N ARG A 63 -7.49 5.90 23.20
CA ARG A 63 -7.00 6.72 24.33
C ARG A 63 -5.51 6.98 24.26
N TRP A 64 -4.71 5.96 23.91
CA TRP A 64 -3.26 6.02 23.93
C TRP A 64 -2.69 6.14 22.53
N VAL A 65 -1.63 6.92 22.41
CA VAL A 65 -0.90 7.09 21.13
C VAL A 65 0.56 6.79 21.39
N THR A 66 1.16 5.98 20.53
CA THR A 66 2.61 5.74 20.53
C THR A 66 3.27 6.41 19.35
N TYR A 67 4.52 6.81 19.53
CA TYR A 67 5.36 7.36 18.47
C TYR A 67 6.83 7.40 18.90
N ARG A 68 7.72 7.67 17.94
CA ARG A 68 9.14 7.95 18.19
C ARG A 68 9.51 9.27 17.56
N ILE A 69 10.58 9.87 18.08
CA ILE A 69 11.25 11.01 17.46
C ILE A 69 12.65 10.54 17.03
N ALA A 70 12.97 10.67 15.76
CA ALA A 70 14.24 10.25 15.20
C ALA A 70 14.87 11.37 14.36
N PRO A 71 16.19 11.44 14.21
CA PRO A 71 16.84 12.33 13.26
C PRO A 71 16.33 12.11 11.83
N MET A 72 16.29 13.15 11.00
CA MET A 72 15.98 13.00 9.57
C MET A 72 17.02 12.13 8.88
N GLU A 73 18.28 12.35 9.17
CA GLU A 73 19.38 11.49 8.72
C GLU A 73 19.53 10.28 9.64
N TYR A 74 19.68 9.09 9.05
CA TYR A 74 19.83 7.87 9.82
C TYR A 74 21.09 7.89 10.69
N ASN A 75 20.93 7.75 11.99
CA ASN A 75 22.00 7.63 12.95
C ASN A 75 21.75 6.42 13.88
N PRO A 76 22.46 5.30 13.73
CA PRO A 76 22.26 4.09 14.53
C PRO A 76 22.60 4.29 16.02
N ASP A 77 23.42 5.30 16.36
CA ASP A 77 23.85 5.61 17.73
C ASP A 77 22.89 6.60 18.44
N ASP A 78 21.88 7.10 17.73
CA ASP A 78 20.92 8.02 18.32
C ASP A 78 20.07 7.32 19.39
N LYS A 79 20.21 7.80 20.64
CA LYS A 79 19.48 7.21 21.78
C LYS A 79 18.02 7.66 21.86
N GLU A 80 17.70 8.83 21.30
CA GLU A 80 16.34 9.38 21.35
C GLU A 80 15.41 8.56 20.46
N SER A 81 15.86 8.11 19.31
CA SER A 81 15.09 7.25 18.40
C SER A 81 14.73 5.88 19.01
N LYS A 82 15.43 5.46 20.06
CA LYS A 82 15.16 4.24 20.81
C LYS A 82 14.09 4.41 21.90
N ILE A 83 13.63 5.65 22.13
CA ILE A 83 12.56 5.94 23.09
C ILE A 83 11.21 5.81 22.41
N LEU A 84 10.37 4.93 22.89
CA LEU A 84 8.96 4.86 22.52
C LEU A 84 8.16 5.75 23.49
N HIS A 85 7.52 6.76 22.94
CA HIS A 85 6.64 7.65 23.67
C HIS A 85 5.22 7.07 23.70
N LEU A 86 4.59 7.08 24.87
CA LEU A 86 3.21 6.64 25.09
C LEU A 86 2.41 7.80 25.67
N PHE A 87 1.59 8.46 24.82
CA PHE A 87 0.80 9.64 25.16
C PHE A 87 -0.63 9.27 25.56
N ASP A 88 -1.13 9.78 26.69
CA ASP A 88 -2.53 9.66 27.13
C ASP A 88 -3.35 10.87 26.67
N SER A 89 -4.23 10.67 25.71
CA SER A 89 -5.08 11.74 25.15
C SER A 89 -6.05 12.38 26.18
N ARG A 90 -6.36 11.71 27.27
CA ARG A 90 -7.24 12.22 28.34
C ARG A 90 -6.50 13.14 29.32
N THR A 91 -5.33 12.70 29.77
CA THR A 91 -4.56 13.46 30.78
C THR A 91 -3.51 14.37 30.17
N ARG A 92 -3.23 14.21 28.86
CA ARG A 92 -2.15 14.87 28.12
C ARG A 92 -0.76 14.61 28.70
N LYS A 93 -0.60 13.51 29.40
CA LYS A 93 0.68 13.07 29.98
C LYS A 93 1.32 12.02 29.07
N GLU A 94 2.63 11.94 29.16
CA GLU A 94 3.45 11.03 28.38
C GLU A 94 4.27 10.12 29.29
N ILE A 95 4.46 8.88 28.85
CA ILE A 95 5.37 7.90 29.45
C ILE A 95 6.43 7.56 28.41
N ALA A 96 7.70 7.73 28.73
CA ALA A 96 8.82 7.36 27.88
C ALA A 96 9.31 5.93 28.23
N LEU A 97 9.44 5.08 27.24
CA LEU A 97 9.90 3.69 27.37
C LEU A 97 11.18 3.52 26.55
N SER A 98 12.33 3.41 27.24
CA SER A 98 13.63 3.25 26.58
C SER A 98 13.85 1.80 26.15
N ASP A 99 14.46 1.61 24.99
CA ASP A 99 14.86 0.31 24.44
C ASP A 99 13.67 -0.67 24.30
N VAL A 100 12.51 -0.14 23.96
CA VAL A 100 11.29 -0.92 23.68
C VAL A 100 10.98 -0.83 22.21
N GLU A 101 11.03 -1.93 21.48
CA GLU A 101 10.76 -1.93 20.04
C GLU A 101 9.28 -1.75 19.73
N GLN A 102 8.43 -2.54 20.37
CA GLN A 102 6.98 -2.54 20.16
C GLN A 102 6.25 -2.77 21.47
N ILE A 103 5.04 -2.22 21.56
CA ILE A 103 4.09 -2.55 22.63
C ILE A 103 2.85 -3.20 22.02
N GLN A 104 2.14 -3.98 22.84
CA GLN A 104 0.81 -4.45 22.50
C GLN A 104 -0.16 -4.12 23.63
N TYR A 105 -1.38 -3.72 23.24
CA TYR A 105 -2.45 -3.39 24.19
C TYR A 105 -3.27 -4.63 24.53
N TYR A 106 -3.76 -4.70 25.75
CA TYR A 106 -4.75 -5.68 26.16
C TYR A 106 -5.76 -5.10 27.14
N ASP A 107 -6.89 -5.80 27.33
CA ASP A 107 -7.96 -5.44 28.26
C ASP A 107 -8.50 -4.02 28.04
N ALA A 108 -8.90 -3.72 26.81
CA ALA A 108 -9.41 -2.40 26.40
C ALA A 108 -8.50 -1.24 26.82
N ASP A 109 -7.19 -1.38 26.56
CA ASP A 109 -6.13 -0.41 26.86
C ASP A 109 -5.90 -0.14 28.35
N GLN A 110 -6.30 -1.04 29.25
CA GLN A 110 -5.98 -0.90 30.66
C GLN A 110 -4.56 -1.34 30.99
N ALA A 111 -3.91 -2.04 30.07
CA ALA A 111 -2.51 -2.43 30.20
C ALA A 111 -1.86 -2.64 28.84
N ILE A 112 -0.52 -2.60 28.86
CA ILE A 112 0.34 -2.96 27.73
C ILE A 112 1.35 -4.00 28.17
N TYR A 113 1.93 -4.69 27.19
CA TYR A 113 3.15 -5.46 27.39
C TYR A 113 4.16 -5.15 26.31
N TYR A 114 5.43 -5.40 26.65
CA TYR A 114 6.56 -5.18 25.76
C TYR A 114 7.74 -6.03 26.20
N GLN A 115 8.72 -6.20 25.30
CA GLN A 115 9.99 -6.82 25.62
C GLN A 115 11.04 -5.73 25.90
N GLN A 116 11.86 -5.95 26.91
CA GLN A 116 12.95 -5.07 27.32
C GLN A 116 14.15 -5.89 27.75
N ALA A 117 15.35 -5.53 27.31
CA ALA A 117 16.59 -6.14 27.78
C ALA A 117 16.88 -5.74 29.22
N ASP A 118 17.33 -6.68 30.05
CA ASP A 118 17.90 -6.37 31.36
C ASP A 118 19.36 -5.92 31.24
N THR A 119 19.97 -5.55 32.35
CA THR A 119 21.37 -5.09 32.39
C THR A 119 22.39 -6.14 31.95
N ALA A 120 22.02 -7.41 31.86
CA ALA A 120 22.85 -8.51 31.34
C ALA A 120 22.53 -8.83 29.88
N GLY A 121 21.59 -8.11 29.24
CA GLY A 121 21.19 -8.30 27.85
C GLY A 121 20.10 -9.37 27.64
N ASN A 122 19.55 -9.96 28.70
CA ASN A 122 18.48 -10.95 28.56
C ASN A 122 17.15 -10.24 28.34
N MET A 123 16.36 -10.71 27.34
CA MET A 123 15.05 -10.15 27.04
C MET A 123 14.01 -10.60 28.07
N LYS A 124 13.35 -9.64 28.69
CA LYS A 124 12.25 -9.84 29.63
C LYS A 124 10.95 -9.28 29.07
N THR A 125 9.87 -9.98 29.32
CA THR A 125 8.52 -9.47 29.00
C THR A 125 7.97 -8.72 30.19
N ILE A 126 7.64 -7.46 29.98
CA ILE A 126 7.09 -6.57 31.00
C ILE A 126 5.61 -6.34 30.70
N LEU A 127 4.80 -6.50 31.74
CA LEU A 127 3.39 -6.12 31.76
C LEU A 127 3.27 -4.80 32.53
N MET A 128 2.66 -3.78 31.90
CA MET A 128 2.50 -2.47 32.50
C MET A 128 1.03 -2.08 32.55
N SER A 129 0.51 -1.84 33.74
CA SER A 129 -0.86 -1.33 33.95
C SER A 129 -0.97 0.14 33.57
N LEU A 130 -2.05 0.53 32.90
CA LEU A 130 -2.32 1.89 32.48
C LEU A 130 -3.54 2.47 33.23
N PRO A 131 -3.52 3.74 33.64
CA PRO A 131 -2.45 4.75 33.43
C PRO A 131 -1.40 4.75 34.58
N SER A 132 -1.45 3.81 35.52
CA SER A 132 -0.61 3.84 36.72
C SER A 132 0.90 3.68 36.43
N GLY A 133 1.26 3.03 35.35
CA GLY A 133 2.65 2.74 34.99
C GLY A 133 3.28 1.61 35.83
N VAL A 134 2.50 0.91 36.62
CA VAL A 134 2.99 -0.22 37.46
C VAL A 134 3.42 -1.36 36.55
N LYS A 135 4.69 -1.77 36.68
CA LYS A 135 5.32 -2.81 35.86
C LYS A 135 5.39 -4.12 36.63
N THR A 136 5.14 -5.23 35.93
CA THR A 136 5.28 -6.60 36.43
C THR A 136 6.01 -7.44 35.40
N GLU A 137 7.00 -8.23 35.79
CA GLU A 137 7.72 -9.12 34.91
C GLU A 137 6.93 -10.42 34.69
N TRP A 138 6.94 -10.92 33.45
CA TRP A 138 6.40 -12.24 33.13
C TRP A 138 7.32 -13.33 33.67
N VAL A 139 6.84 -14.13 34.60
CA VAL A 139 7.68 -15.11 35.34
C VAL A 139 7.38 -16.58 34.97
N TYR A 140 6.49 -16.79 33.98
CA TYR A 140 6.13 -18.14 33.56
C TYR A 140 7.10 -18.70 32.53
N LYS A 141 7.23 -20.04 32.49
CA LYS A 141 8.20 -20.73 31.62
C LYS A 141 7.81 -20.71 30.13
N GLU A 142 6.52 -20.62 29.83
CA GLU A 142 6.04 -20.50 28.46
C GLU A 142 6.36 -19.13 27.88
N SER A 143 6.60 -19.08 26.56
CA SER A 143 6.74 -17.81 25.85
C SER A 143 5.45 -16.97 25.93
N PHE A 144 5.62 -15.66 26.00
CA PHE A 144 4.50 -14.74 26.15
C PHE A 144 3.95 -14.37 24.75
N HIS A 145 2.74 -14.83 24.44
CA HIS A 145 2.01 -14.48 23.21
C HIS A 145 0.59 -14.04 23.58
N PRO A 146 0.40 -12.77 23.94
CA PRO A 146 -0.92 -12.28 24.33
C PRO A 146 -1.85 -12.24 23.11
N VAL A 147 -3.12 -12.30 23.41
CA VAL A 147 -4.17 -12.33 22.43
C VAL A 147 -4.89 -10.99 22.42
N GLU A 148 -4.92 -10.36 21.27
CA GLU A 148 -5.53 -9.05 21.09
C GLU A 148 -7.01 -9.04 21.52
N GLY A 149 -7.41 -7.99 22.25
CA GLY A 149 -8.78 -7.76 22.67
C GLY A 149 -9.30 -8.64 23.83
N VAL A 150 -8.49 -9.56 24.33
CA VAL A 150 -8.87 -10.43 25.47
C VAL A 150 -7.75 -10.53 26.51
N PRO A 151 -8.06 -10.77 27.81
CA PRO A 151 -7.06 -10.82 28.87
C PRO A 151 -6.35 -12.17 28.96
N TYR A 152 -5.93 -12.73 27.83
CA TYR A 152 -5.25 -14.02 27.76
C TYR A 152 -3.93 -13.95 26.98
N SER A 153 -2.99 -14.79 27.36
CA SER A 153 -1.83 -15.18 26.60
C SER A 153 -2.00 -16.62 26.11
N VAL A 154 -1.60 -16.89 24.88
CA VAL A 154 -1.65 -18.24 24.27
C VAL A 154 -0.28 -18.58 23.75
N SER A 155 0.31 -19.66 24.22
CA SER A 155 1.64 -20.12 23.81
C SER A 155 1.68 -21.63 23.62
N VAL A 156 2.58 -22.09 22.76
CA VAL A 156 2.87 -23.51 22.57
C VAL A 156 4.21 -23.83 23.22
N THR A 157 4.22 -24.85 24.06
CA THR A 157 5.44 -25.34 24.71
C THR A 157 5.65 -26.80 24.32
N ASN A 158 6.88 -27.15 23.97
CA ASN A 158 7.24 -28.55 23.73
C ASN A 158 7.42 -29.25 25.09
N VAL A 159 6.71 -30.34 25.28
CA VAL A 159 6.87 -31.25 26.42
C VAL A 159 7.75 -32.39 25.98
N PRO A 160 8.96 -32.54 26.54
CA PRO A 160 9.90 -33.59 26.10
C PRO A 160 9.36 -35.00 26.40
N GLU A 161 9.93 -35.98 25.73
CA GLU A 161 9.61 -37.39 25.97
C GLU A 161 9.88 -37.77 27.44
N ASP A 162 8.93 -38.43 28.05
CA ASP A 162 9.12 -39.10 29.35
C ASP A 162 9.44 -40.60 29.09
N THR A 163 10.72 -40.89 29.15
CA THR A 163 11.22 -42.25 28.90
C THR A 163 10.81 -43.25 30.00
N VAL A 164 10.45 -42.75 31.19
CA VAL A 164 10.01 -43.60 32.33
C VAL A 164 8.57 -44.04 32.13
N SER A 165 7.70 -43.10 31.76
CA SER A 165 6.28 -43.39 31.52
C SER A 165 5.96 -43.76 30.05
N HIS A 166 6.96 -43.80 29.19
CA HIS A 166 6.83 -44.07 27.74
C HIS A 166 5.86 -43.07 27.03
N ILE A 167 5.81 -41.82 27.49
CA ILE A 167 5.03 -40.78 26.89
C ILE A 167 5.90 -40.04 25.84
N PRO A 168 5.58 -40.11 24.53
CA PRO A 168 6.36 -39.42 23.51
C PRO A 168 6.27 -37.89 23.68
N ALA A 169 7.27 -37.19 23.18
CA ALA A 169 7.26 -35.72 23.16
C ALA A 169 6.01 -35.19 22.43
N PHE A 170 5.43 -34.13 22.97
CA PHE A 170 4.25 -33.48 22.36
C PHE A 170 4.25 -31.97 22.60
N ASP A 171 3.49 -31.25 21.78
CA ASP A 171 3.27 -29.83 21.96
C ASP A 171 2.04 -29.60 22.82
N ARG A 172 2.20 -28.68 23.79
CA ARG A 172 1.16 -28.26 24.71
C ARG A 172 0.79 -26.81 24.45
N LEU A 173 -0.48 -26.54 24.22
CA LEU A 173 -1.00 -25.17 24.22
C LEU A 173 -1.33 -24.75 25.66
N VAL A 174 -0.80 -23.60 26.06
CA VAL A 174 -1.09 -22.99 27.37
C VAL A 174 -1.86 -21.70 27.11
N VAL A 175 -3.07 -21.63 27.62
CA VAL A 175 -3.92 -20.43 27.62
C VAL A 175 -3.92 -19.87 29.03
N ARG A 176 -3.24 -18.74 29.25
CA ARG A 176 -3.10 -18.14 30.61
C ARG A 176 -3.87 -16.83 30.67
N HIS A 177 -4.68 -16.70 31.72
CA HIS A 177 -5.35 -15.45 32.03
C HIS A 177 -4.37 -14.46 32.68
N LEU A 178 -4.18 -13.29 32.05
CA LEU A 178 -3.11 -12.35 32.41
C LEU A 178 -3.24 -11.70 33.76
N LYS A 179 -4.48 -11.50 34.26
CA LYS A 179 -4.71 -10.91 35.61
C LYS A 179 -4.64 -11.91 36.76
N THR A 180 -5.18 -13.12 36.57
CA THR A 180 -5.27 -14.11 37.65
C THR A 180 -4.11 -15.11 37.64
N GLY A 181 -3.37 -15.21 36.53
CA GLY A 181 -2.35 -16.23 36.32
C GLY A 181 -2.89 -17.64 36.07
N THR A 182 -4.21 -17.84 36.13
CA THR A 182 -4.83 -19.16 35.90
C THR A 182 -4.51 -19.64 34.50
N ALA A 183 -4.05 -20.89 34.37
CA ALA A 183 -3.72 -21.47 33.07
C ALA A 183 -4.63 -22.66 32.73
N PHE A 184 -5.09 -22.70 31.48
CA PHE A 184 -5.73 -23.85 30.84
C PHE A 184 -4.72 -24.50 29.91
N GLN A 185 -4.63 -25.82 29.91
CA GLN A 185 -3.65 -26.54 29.09
C GLN A 185 -4.36 -27.53 28.19
N ILE A 186 -3.88 -27.59 26.92
CA ILE A 186 -4.36 -28.53 25.91
C ILE A 186 -3.15 -29.30 25.42
N ASP A 187 -3.09 -30.58 25.78
CA ASP A 187 -2.00 -31.46 25.41
C ASP A 187 -2.15 -32.02 23.99
N SER A 188 -1.02 -32.34 23.38
CA SER A 188 -0.91 -32.94 22.05
C SER A 188 -1.58 -32.10 20.96
N ILE A 189 -1.30 -30.80 20.95
CA ILE A 189 -1.82 -29.89 19.93
C ILE A 189 -1.02 -30.03 18.64
N GLY A 190 -1.71 -29.97 17.48
CA GLY A 190 -1.09 -29.86 16.18
C GLY A 190 -1.06 -28.41 15.69
N TYR A 191 -2.21 -27.88 15.36
CA TYR A 191 -2.39 -26.52 14.87
C TYR A 191 -3.56 -25.85 15.60
N TYR A 192 -3.53 -24.52 15.72
CA TYR A 192 -4.66 -23.78 16.24
C TYR A 192 -4.85 -22.43 15.53
N THR A 193 -6.06 -21.92 15.56
CA THR A 193 -6.41 -20.56 15.16
C THR A 193 -7.44 -19.96 16.11
N LEU A 194 -7.42 -18.65 16.28
CA LEU A 194 -8.37 -17.92 17.11
C LEU A 194 -9.49 -17.34 16.23
N TYR A 195 -10.69 -17.25 16.78
CA TYR A 195 -11.86 -16.70 16.09
C TYR A 195 -12.81 -16.00 17.08
N ASN A 196 -13.90 -15.40 16.57
CA ASN A 196 -14.87 -14.67 17.39
C ASN A 196 -14.18 -13.56 18.21
N GLN A 197 -13.49 -12.63 17.52
CA GLN A 197 -12.69 -11.58 18.16
C GLN A 197 -11.72 -12.15 19.21
N ASN A 198 -11.04 -13.24 18.86
CA ASN A 198 -10.07 -13.94 19.69
C ASN A 198 -10.62 -14.53 21.01
N ARG A 199 -11.93 -14.62 21.19
CA ARG A 199 -12.55 -15.21 22.40
C ARG A 199 -12.67 -16.71 22.35
N SER A 200 -12.49 -17.31 21.19
CA SER A 200 -12.67 -18.73 20.94
C SER A 200 -11.50 -19.30 20.14
N ILE A 201 -11.29 -20.59 20.26
CA ILE A 201 -10.19 -21.32 19.63
C ILE A 201 -10.72 -22.51 18.83
N LEU A 202 -10.15 -22.71 17.64
CA LEU A 202 -10.25 -23.92 16.82
C LEU A 202 -8.87 -24.57 16.77
N PHE A 203 -8.76 -25.88 17.06
CA PHE A 203 -7.46 -26.54 17.13
C PHE A 203 -7.53 -28.02 16.76
N ILE A 204 -6.39 -28.56 16.33
CA ILE A 204 -6.19 -29.99 16.15
C ILE A 204 -5.63 -30.58 17.41
N ARG A 205 -6.26 -31.63 17.94
CA ARG A 205 -5.71 -32.48 19.00
C ARG A 205 -5.16 -33.76 18.37
N LYS A 206 -3.88 -34.02 18.54
CA LYS A 206 -3.22 -35.25 18.14
C LYS A 206 -3.57 -36.36 19.14
N GLN A 207 -3.95 -37.56 18.66
CA GLN A 207 -4.32 -38.70 19.50
C GLN A 207 -3.68 -39.98 18.96
N ALA A 208 -3.53 -40.99 19.80
CA ALA A 208 -2.90 -42.27 19.43
C ALA A 208 -3.63 -42.98 18.26
N LYS A 209 -4.94 -42.82 18.15
CA LYS A 209 -5.81 -43.44 17.12
C LYS A 209 -6.31 -42.49 16.04
N GLY A 210 -5.65 -41.34 15.88
CA GLY A 210 -6.07 -40.35 14.90
C GLY A 210 -6.13 -38.94 15.48
N ASN A 211 -6.48 -37.93 14.67
CA ASN A 211 -6.49 -36.53 15.06
C ASN A 211 -7.93 -35.99 15.11
N ALA A 212 -8.19 -35.14 16.09
CA ALA A 212 -9.50 -34.53 16.26
C ALA A 212 -9.43 -33.02 15.95
N LEU A 213 -10.42 -32.48 15.25
CA LEU A 213 -10.65 -31.06 15.13
C LEU A 213 -11.62 -30.63 16.23
N CYS A 214 -11.16 -29.73 17.09
CA CYS A 214 -11.89 -29.27 18.29
C CYS A 214 -12.06 -27.74 18.26
N TYR A 215 -13.13 -27.25 18.88
CA TYR A 215 -13.37 -25.82 19.05
C TYR A 215 -14.06 -25.50 20.37
N GLY A 216 -13.98 -24.24 20.80
CA GLY A 216 -14.68 -23.75 21.98
C GLY A 216 -14.14 -22.40 22.47
N PRO A 217 -14.63 -21.91 23.63
CA PRO A 217 -14.06 -20.74 24.28
C PRO A 217 -12.57 -20.95 24.61
N LEU A 218 -11.78 -19.87 24.72
CA LEU A 218 -10.35 -19.96 25.06
C LEU A 218 -10.10 -20.76 26.34
N ALA A 219 -10.96 -20.61 27.31
CA ALA A 219 -10.86 -21.30 28.61
C ALA A 219 -11.62 -22.67 28.69
N GLY A 220 -12.12 -23.17 27.52
CA GLY A 220 -12.98 -24.36 27.46
C GLY A 220 -14.42 -24.14 27.96
N PRO A 221 -15.26 -25.15 27.92
CA PRO A 221 -15.02 -26.49 27.38
C PRO A 221 -14.91 -26.54 25.83
N TYR A 222 -14.32 -27.64 25.33
CA TYR A 222 -14.10 -27.82 23.89
C TYR A 222 -14.96 -28.94 23.34
N GLN A 223 -15.50 -28.73 22.12
CA GLN A 223 -16.29 -29.71 21.38
C GLN A 223 -15.47 -30.25 20.22
N THR A 224 -15.69 -31.52 19.86
CA THR A 224 -15.07 -32.17 18.72
C THR A 224 -16.04 -32.16 17.54
N ILE A 225 -15.63 -31.61 16.40
CA ILE A 225 -16.42 -31.56 15.15
C ILE A 225 -15.97 -32.61 14.14
N TYR A 226 -14.74 -33.07 14.23
CA TYR A 226 -14.19 -34.09 13.34
C TYR A 226 -13.23 -34.99 14.09
N GLN A 227 -13.32 -36.29 13.81
CA GLN A 227 -12.41 -37.32 14.34
C GLN A 227 -11.90 -38.18 13.20
N SER A 228 -10.60 -38.13 12.95
CA SER A 228 -9.96 -39.02 11.98
C SER A 228 -9.72 -40.39 12.60
N SER A 229 -9.91 -41.45 11.81
CA SER A 229 -9.54 -42.82 12.19
C SER A 229 -8.08 -43.18 11.89
N VAL A 230 -7.32 -42.29 11.26
CA VAL A 230 -5.91 -42.47 10.87
C VAL A 230 -5.06 -41.32 11.39
N LYS A 231 -3.76 -41.52 11.58
CA LYS A 231 -2.80 -40.46 11.98
C LYS A 231 -2.58 -39.41 10.86
N LYS A 232 -3.67 -38.91 10.33
CA LYS A 232 -3.66 -37.87 9.28
C LYS A 232 -4.11 -36.56 9.88
N GLU A 233 -3.32 -35.51 9.69
CA GLU A 233 -3.62 -34.21 10.26
C GLU A 233 -4.49 -33.39 9.29
N PRO A 234 -5.56 -32.74 9.80
CA PRO A 234 -6.17 -31.67 9.07
C PRO A 234 -5.16 -30.55 8.80
N SER A 235 -5.21 -29.96 7.60
CA SER A 235 -4.36 -28.87 7.15
C SER A 235 -5.21 -27.83 6.40
N SER A 236 -4.63 -26.68 6.07
CA SER A 236 -5.27 -25.66 5.23
C SER A 236 -6.66 -25.23 5.74
N PHE A 237 -6.71 -24.66 6.93
CA PHE A 237 -7.96 -24.19 7.52
C PHE A 237 -8.39 -22.85 6.94
N SER A 238 -9.68 -22.74 6.64
CA SER A 238 -10.39 -21.48 6.40
C SER A 238 -11.59 -21.41 7.35
N LEU A 239 -11.87 -20.23 7.90
CA LEU A 239 -13.01 -20.00 8.79
C LEU A 239 -13.64 -18.65 8.52
N ASP A 240 -14.91 -18.63 8.11
CA ASP A 240 -15.74 -17.43 8.14
C ASP A 240 -16.25 -17.20 9.58
N ALA A 241 -15.64 -16.27 10.28
CA ALA A 241 -15.96 -15.96 11.67
C ALA A 241 -17.38 -15.36 11.83
N LYS A 242 -17.98 -14.75 10.79
CA LYS A 242 -19.35 -14.20 10.83
C LYS A 242 -20.39 -15.31 10.68
N GLN A 243 -20.16 -16.23 9.75
CA GLN A 243 -21.06 -17.33 9.49
C GLN A 243 -20.85 -18.51 10.42
N MET A 244 -19.68 -18.57 11.08
CA MET A 244 -19.25 -19.70 11.91
C MET A 244 -19.18 -21.01 11.11
N THR A 245 -18.77 -20.92 9.86
CA THR A 245 -18.55 -22.04 8.94
C THR A 245 -17.13 -22.00 8.42
N GLY A 246 -16.57 -23.13 8.06
CA GLY A 246 -15.22 -23.19 7.54
C GLY A 246 -14.97 -24.47 6.77
N GLU A 247 -13.74 -24.56 6.27
CA GLU A 247 -13.25 -25.71 5.53
C GLU A 247 -11.85 -26.11 6.01
N PHE A 248 -11.48 -27.34 5.77
CA PHE A 248 -10.13 -27.85 5.98
C PHE A 248 -9.85 -29.03 5.04
N THR A 249 -8.57 -29.30 4.81
CA THR A 249 -8.14 -30.49 4.08
C THR A 249 -7.50 -31.50 5.03
N VAL A 250 -7.53 -32.77 4.63
CA VAL A 250 -6.82 -33.85 5.30
C VAL A 250 -5.86 -34.49 4.33
N ASN A 251 -4.55 -34.37 4.57
CA ASN A 251 -3.45 -34.82 3.70
C ASN A 251 -3.56 -34.27 2.26
N ASP A 252 -3.99 -33.06 2.07
CA ASP A 252 -4.21 -32.43 0.77
C ASP A 252 -5.01 -33.33 -0.21
N SER A 253 -5.87 -34.17 0.33
CA SER A 253 -6.62 -35.19 -0.42
C SER A 253 -8.10 -35.22 -0.14
N LEU A 254 -8.52 -34.86 1.05
CA LEU A 254 -9.92 -34.84 1.46
C LEU A 254 -10.27 -33.43 1.90
N TRP A 255 -11.33 -32.85 1.33
CA TRP A 255 -11.84 -31.54 1.67
C TRP A 255 -13.11 -31.66 2.46
N TYR A 256 -13.14 -31.03 3.62
CA TYR A 256 -14.27 -31.03 4.54
C TYR A 256 -14.79 -29.63 4.77
N ASN A 257 -16.10 -29.50 4.85
CA ASN A 257 -16.77 -28.33 5.40
C ASN A 257 -17.26 -28.60 6.80
N PHE A 258 -17.25 -27.57 7.61
CA PHE A 258 -17.82 -27.67 8.94
C PHE A 258 -18.66 -26.44 9.30
N SER A 259 -19.62 -26.64 10.17
CA SER A 259 -20.43 -25.56 10.78
C SER A 259 -20.34 -25.63 12.29
N LEU A 260 -19.76 -24.61 12.90
CA LEU A 260 -19.68 -24.52 14.37
C LEU A 260 -21.06 -24.28 14.99
N LYS A 261 -21.98 -23.62 14.29
CA LYS A 261 -23.36 -23.43 14.74
C LYS A 261 -24.17 -24.72 14.77
N LYS A 262 -24.02 -25.53 13.72
CA LYS A 262 -24.76 -26.79 13.55
C LYS A 262 -24.03 -28.00 14.17
N ASN A 263 -22.76 -27.84 14.54
CA ASN A 263 -21.85 -28.90 14.97
C ASN A 263 -21.78 -30.05 13.93
N THR A 264 -21.67 -29.70 12.64
CA THR A 264 -21.56 -30.64 11.52
C THR A 264 -20.23 -30.54 10.84
N CYS A 265 -19.78 -31.65 10.27
CA CYS A 265 -18.57 -31.73 9.44
C CYS A 265 -18.82 -32.75 8.33
N ASP A 266 -18.86 -32.28 7.09
CA ASP A 266 -19.21 -33.04 5.93
C ASP A 266 -18.04 -33.12 4.94
N LEU A 267 -17.77 -34.34 4.40
CA LEU A 267 -16.82 -34.49 3.31
C LEU A 267 -17.42 -33.90 2.03
N VAL A 268 -16.75 -32.93 1.45
CA VAL A 268 -17.17 -32.26 0.20
C VAL A 268 -16.55 -32.93 -1.00
N PHE A 269 -15.28 -33.34 -0.87
CA PHE A 269 -14.52 -33.86 -2.01
C PHE A 269 -13.39 -34.79 -1.58
N ASP A 270 -13.16 -35.89 -2.35
CA ASP A 270 -11.99 -36.80 -2.26
C ASP A 270 -11.14 -36.65 -3.53
N ARG A 271 -9.86 -36.30 -3.38
CA ARG A 271 -8.89 -36.20 -4.49
C ARG A 271 -8.86 -37.45 -5.39
N LYS A 272 -9.15 -38.65 -4.88
CA LYS A 272 -9.24 -39.87 -5.67
C LYS A 272 -10.25 -39.80 -6.80
N GLU A 273 -11.20 -38.88 -6.73
CA GLU A 273 -12.18 -38.64 -7.77
C GLU A 273 -11.62 -37.88 -8.98
N ILE A 274 -10.47 -37.22 -8.84
CA ILE A 274 -9.80 -36.50 -9.93
C ILE A 274 -8.91 -37.45 -10.73
N ILE A 275 -9.17 -37.55 -12.01
CA ILE A 275 -8.28 -38.20 -12.98
C ILE A 275 -7.33 -37.13 -13.52
N LEU A 276 -6.06 -37.18 -13.10
CA LEU A 276 -5.03 -36.26 -13.57
C LEU A 276 -4.59 -36.59 -14.99
N PRO A 277 -4.25 -35.59 -15.83
CA PRO A 277 -3.59 -35.83 -17.10
C PRO A 277 -2.27 -36.56 -16.92
N THR A 278 -1.93 -37.43 -17.90
CA THR A 278 -0.72 -38.26 -17.87
C THR A 278 0.53 -37.38 -17.71
N GLY A 279 1.40 -37.74 -16.77
CA GLY A 279 2.65 -37.02 -16.52
C GLY A 279 2.49 -35.75 -15.69
N MET A 280 1.31 -35.47 -15.13
CA MET A 280 1.06 -34.31 -14.27
C MET A 280 0.85 -34.76 -12.82
N GLU A 281 1.23 -33.87 -11.89
CA GLU A 281 0.93 -34.04 -10.47
C GLU A 281 0.21 -32.80 -9.93
N LEU A 282 -0.59 -33.00 -8.89
CA LEU A 282 -1.30 -31.93 -8.21
C LEU A 282 -0.33 -31.12 -7.38
N ALA A 283 -0.26 -29.82 -7.65
CA ALA A 283 0.48 -28.85 -6.85
C ALA A 283 -0.43 -28.23 -5.78
N ARG A 284 -1.64 -27.81 -6.18
CA ARG A 284 -2.59 -27.14 -5.29
C ARG A 284 -4.03 -27.40 -5.74
N ALA A 285 -4.96 -27.38 -4.79
CA ALA A 285 -6.39 -27.32 -5.06
C ALA A 285 -7.06 -26.37 -4.06
N THR A 286 -7.97 -25.55 -4.55
CA THR A 286 -8.70 -24.58 -3.75
C THR A 286 -10.20 -24.70 -4.04
N LEU A 287 -11.02 -24.79 -3.00
CA LEU A 287 -12.47 -24.87 -3.14
C LEU A 287 -13.06 -23.48 -3.38
N SER A 288 -13.99 -23.35 -4.33
CA SER A 288 -14.71 -22.10 -4.57
C SER A 288 -15.62 -21.73 -3.40
N HIS A 289 -15.95 -20.44 -3.25
CA HIS A 289 -16.86 -19.98 -2.20
C HIS A 289 -18.24 -20.67 -2.28
N SER A 290 -18.74 -20.95 -3.47
CA SER A 290 -20.00 -21.69 -3.69
C SER A 290 -19.90 -23.19 -3.36
N GLN A 291 -18.69 -23.72 -3.14
CA GLN A 291 -18.38 -25.13 -2.91
C GLN A 291 -18.80 -26.06 -4.06
N LYS A 292 -19.04 -25.53 -5.25
CA LYS A 292 -19.41 -26.30 -6.44
C LYS A 292 -18.22 -26.65 -7.31
N PHE A 293 -17.10 -25.92 -7.18
CA PHE A 293 -15.94 -26.03 -8.04
C PHE A 293 -14.64 -26.09 -7.24
N LEU A 294 -13.64 -26.75 -7.79
CA LEU A 294 -12.24 -26.68 -7.34
C LEU A 294 -11.39 -26.02 -8.41
N THR A 295 -10.60 -25.04 -8.03
CA THR A 295 -9.47 -24.58 -8.84
C THR A 295 -8.28 -25.45 -8.55
N ILE A 296 -7.74 -26.11 -9.58
CA ILE A 296 -6.67 -27.08 -9.50
C ILE A 296 -5.45 -26.53 -10.24
N GLU A 297 -4.31 -26.56 -9.57
CA GLU A 297 -3.02 -26.25 -10.15
C GLU A 297 -2.21 -27.53 -10.34
N LEU A 298 -1.82 -27.79 -11.58
CA LEU A 298 -1.02 -28.97 -11.96
C LEU A 298 0.36 -28.54 -12.45
N ARG A 299 1.36 -29.36 -12.15
CA ARG A 299 2.71 -29.26 -12.69
C ARG A 299 3.17 -30.60 -13.30
N PRO A 300 4.16 -30.59 -14.19
CA PRO A 300 4.79 -31.82 -14.65
C PRO A 300 5.31 -32.64 -13.49
N TYR A 301 5.10 -33.98 -13.54
CA TYR A 301 5.61 -34.91 -12.54
C TYR A 301 7.14 -34.91 -12.55
N GLN A 302 7.75 -34.47 -11.48
CA GLN A 302 9.22 -34.35 -11.38
C GLN A 302 9.92 -35.66 -10.99
N GLY A 303 9.20 -36.76 -10.87
CA GLY A 303 9.76 -38.04 -10.38
C GLY A 303 10.20 -37.93 -8.91
N LYS A 304 10.17 -39.02 -8.17
CA LYS A 304 10.89 -39.06 -6.89
C LYS A 304 12.38 -39.05 -7.22
N VAL A 305 13.06 -37.93 -6.99
CA VAL A 305 14.53 -37.91 -6.91
C VAL A 305 14.87 -38.93 -5.83
N SER A 306 15.33 -40.10 -6.21
CA SER A 306 15.75 -41.13 -5.23
C SER A 306 16.89 -40.49 -4.44
N LYS A 307 16.71 -40.35 -3.14
CA LYS A 307 17.79 -39.93 -2.22
C LYS A 307 18.99 -40.89 -2.25
N ASP A 308 18.89 -42.01 -3.01
CA ASP A 308 19.89 -43.06 -3.13
C ASP A 308 20.83 -42.88 -4.33
N LYS A 309 20.65 -41.88 -5.21
CA LYS A 309 21.77 -41.46 -6.06
C LYS A 309 22.75 -40.74 -5.16
N LYS A 310 23.73 -41.49 -4.62
CA LYS A 310 25.01 -40.89 -4.20
C LYS A 310 25.44 -40.01 -5.37
N GLU A 311 25.39 -38.70 -5.18
CA GLU A 311 26.08 -37.79 -6.10
C GLU A 311 27.53 -38.32 -6.18
N GLU A 312 27.91 -38.86 -7.34
CA GLU A 312 29.33 -39.06 -7.63
C GLU A 312 29.95 -37.69 -7.41
N LYS A 313 30.77 -37.57 -6.37
CA LYS A 313 31.50 -36.35 -6.09
C LYS A 313 32.44 -36.11 -7.26
N VAL A 314 31.98 -35.34 -8.24
CA VAL A 314 32.83 -34.83 -9.29
C VAL A 314 33.93 -34.05 -8.58
N LYS A 315 35.17 -34.31 -8.91
CA LYS A 315 36.28 -33.57 -8.32
C LYS A 315 36.14 -32.10 -8.64
N PRO A 316 36.51 -31.18 -7.71
CA PRO A 316 36.35 -29.76 -7.93
C PRO A 316 37.02 -29.23 -9.22
N ASP A 317 38.05 -29.88 -9.69
CA ASP A 317 38.77 -29.55 -10.92
C ASP A 317 38.12 -30.13 -12.19
N GLU A 318 37.15 -31.03 -12.07
CA GLU A 318 36.37 -31.63 -13.15
C GLU A 318 34.94 -31.02 -13.26
N SER A 319 34.54 -30.13 -12.31
CA SER A 319 33.27 -29.41 -12.32
C SER A 319 33.43 -28.04 -12.97
N PHE A 320 32.52 -27.71 -13.84
CA PHE A 320 32.40 -26.35 -14.39
C PHE A 320 30.95 -25.93 -14.40
N GLU A 321 30.72 -24.66 -14.20
CA GLU A 321 29.42 -24.04 -14.39
C GLU A 321 29.38 -23.44 -15.78
N LEU A 322 28.34 -23.76 -16.54
CA LEU A 322 28.07 -23.22 -17.87
C LEU A 322 26.77 -22.42 -17.81
N GLU A 323 26.86 -21.13 -18.02
CA GLU A 323 25.70 -20.30 -18.32
C GLU A 323 25.61 -20.12 -19.85
N LEU A 324 24.52 -20.62 -20.42
CA LEU A 324 24.24 -20.44 -21.84
C LEU A 324 23.21 -19.33 -22.01
N TRP A 325 23.63 -18.21 -22.62
CA TRP A 325 22.76 -17.09 -22.92
C TRP A 325 22.43 -17.13 -24.42
N THR A 326 21.13 -17.19 -24.70
CA THR A 326 20.67 -17.17 -26.09
C THR A 326 19.97 -15.83 -26.39
N TRP A 327 20.00 -15.44 -27.67
CA TRP A 327 19.44 -14.15 -28.12
C TRP A 327 17.91 -14.09 -28.07
N ASP A 328 17.25 -15.22 -27.97
CA ASP A 328 15.80 -15.40 -27.97
C ASP A 328 15.21 -15.53 -26.53
N GLU A 329 16.05 -15.40 -25.52
CA GLU A 329 15.59 -15.32 -24.13
C GLU A 329 14.95 -13.97 -23.85
N TYR A 330 13.76 -13.99 -23.25
CA TYR A 330 12.99 -12.78 -22.91
C TYR A 330 13.35 -12.17 -21.56
N GLU A 331 14.18 -12.82 -20.78
CA GLU A 331 14.70 -12.31 -19.50
C GLU A 331 16.21 -12.45 -19.46
N VAL A 332 16.87 -11.42 -18.97
CA VAL A 332 18.32 -11.47 -18.73
C VAL A 332 18.65 -12.52 -17.65
N PRO A 333 19.77 -13.21 -17.72
CA PRO A 333 20.13 -14.31 -16.80
C PRO A 333 20.09 -13.94 -15.33
N THR A 334 20.41 -12.70 -14.97
CA THR A 334 20.31 -12.20 -13.60
C THR A 334 18.88 -12.22 -13.06
N LEU A 335 17.90 -11.89 -13.91
CA LEU A 335 16.48 -12.01 -13.59
C LEU A 335 16.03 -13.45 -13.51
N GLN A 336 16.40 -14.28 -14.50
CA GLN A 336 16.07 -15.70 -14.51
C GLN A 336 16.57 -16.40 -13.25
N THR A 337 17.79 -16.13 -12.82
CA THR A 337 18.36 -16.70 -11.59
C THR A 337 17.61 -16.25 -10.35
N ARG A 338 17.23 -14.97 -10.28
CA ARG A 338 16.47 -14.42 -9.15
C ARG A 338 15.05 -14.99 -9.10
N ASP A 339 14.36 -15.04 -10.23
CA ASP A 339 12.93 -15.35 -10.32
C ASP A 339 12.63 -16.86 -10.40
N ARG A 340 13.65 -17.68 -10.70
CA ARG A 340 13.52 -19.16 -10.80
C ARG A 340 12.86 -19.80 -9.57
N TYR A 341 13.05 -19.25 -8.39
CA TYR A 341 12.49 -19.74 -7.13
C TYR A 341 11.13 -19.14 -6.77
N PHE A 342 10.71 -18.05 -7.41
CA PHE A 342 9.55 -17.26 -6.97
C PHE A 342 8.30 -17.43 -7.85
N HIS A 343 8.43 -18.01 -9.05
CA HIS A 343 7.32 -18.14 -9.99
C HIS A 343 7.18 -19.54 -10.57
N PRO A 344 6.81 -20.53 -9.73
CA PRO A 344 6.51 -21.87 -10.25
C PRO A 344 5.32 -21.79 -11.19
N GLN A 345 5.47 -22.34 -12.39
CA GLN A 345 4.45 -22.32 -13.43
C GLN A 345 3.54 -23.52 -13.31
N TYR A 346 2.25 -23.28 -13.06
CA TYR A 346 1.23 -24.31 -12.94
C TYR A 346 0.13 -24.12 -13.97
N SER A 347 -0.21 -25.17 -14.72
CA SER A 347 -1.44 -25.19 -15.51
C SER A 347 -2.67 -25.20 -14.59
N LYS A 348 -3.68 -24.41 -14.89
CA LYS A 348 -4.85 -24.22 -14.05
C LYS A 348 -6.08 -24.87 -14.67
N TYR A 349 -6.81 -25.57 -13.83
CA TYR A 349 -8.02 -26.31 -14.18
C TYR A 349 -9.16 -25.90 -13.25
N ILE A 350 -10.37 -25.93 -13.77
CA ILE A 350 -11.60 -25.93 -12.97
C ILE A 350 -12.17 -27.36 -12.96
N TYR A 351 -12.47 -27.87 -11.78
CA TYR A 351 -13.12 -29.15 -11.58
C TYR A 351 -14.54 -28.90 -11.01
N ASP A 352 -15.55 -29.30 -11.76
CA ASP A 352 -16.96 -29.27 -11.33
C ASP A 352 -17.24 -30.51 -10.48
N ILE A 353 -17.59 -30.32 -9.21
CA ILE A 353 -17.77 -31.39 -8.23
C ILE A 353 -18.99 -32.27 -8.57
N ALA A 354 -20.06 -31.67 -9.09
CA ALA A 354 -21.29 -32.38 -9.39
C ALA A 354 -21.15 -33.27 -10.65
N SER A 355 -20.59 -32.72 -11.72
CA SER A 355 -20.39 -33.45 -12.99
C SER A 355 -19.12 -34.29 -13.01
N LYS A 356 -18.20 -34.10 -12.05
CA LYS A 356 -16.85 -34.73 -11.98
C LYS A 356 -16.00 -34.47 -13.22
N LYS A 357 -16.20 -33.34 -13.89
CA LYS A 357 -15.44 -32.95 -15.08
C LYS A 357 -14.37 -31.91 -14.70
N MET A 358 -13.19 -32.10 -15.28
CA MET A 358 -12.05 -31.19 -15.14
C MET A 358 -11.76 -30.53 -16.48
N MET A 359 -11.65 -29.21 -16.49
CA MET A 359 -11.38 -28.42 -17.70
C MET A 359 -10.15 -27.52 -17.49
N GLU A 360 -9.21 -27.56 -18.43
CA GLU A 360 -8.09 -26.63 -18.44
C GLU A 360 -8.57 -25.21 -18.78
N VAL A 361 -8.28 -24.25 -17.88
CA VAL A 361 -8.76 -22.87 -18.01
C VAL A 361 -7.63 -21.87 -18.20
N ALA A 362 -6.39 -22.21 -17.83
CA ALA A 362 -5.25 -21.35 -18.14
C ALA A 362 -3.97 -22.17 -18.26
N PRO A 363 -3.10 -21.86 -19.25
CA PRO A 363 -1.78 -22.50 -19.38
C PRO A 363 -0.86 -22.09 -18.21
N SER A 364 0.26 -22.81 -18.05
CA SER A 364 1.15 -22.66 -16.90
C SER A 364 1.74 -21.26 -16.74
N HIS A 365 1.99 -20.55 -17.83
CA HIS A 365 2.57 -19.21 -17.87
C HIS A 365 1.54 -18.07 -17.70
N ALA A 366 0.24 -18.39 -17.68
CA ALA A 366 -0.83 -17.41 -17.63
C ALA A 366 -1.34 -17.21 -16.20
N ASN A 367 -1.88 -16.01 -15.93
CA ASN A 367 -2.50 -15.69 -14.64
C ASN A 367 -4.01 -15.84 -14.75
N LEU A 368 -4.56 -16.82 -14.03
CA LEU A 368 -6.00 -17.04 -13.93
C LEU A 368 -6.66 -15.95 -13.07
N LEU A 369 -7.81 -15.48 -13.53
CA LEU A 369 -8.67 -14.51 -12.86
C LEU A 369 -10.07 -15.13 -12.75
N GLU A 370 -10.36 -15.71 -11.61
CA GLU A 370 -11.63 -16.39 -11.35
C GLU A 370 -12.60 -15.49 -10.55
N PRO A 371 -13.92 -15.67 -10.71
CA PRO A 371 -14.92 -14.93 -9.95
C PRO A 371 -15.13 -15.57 -8.56
N ASP A 372 -14.27 -15.28 -7.59
CA ASP A 372 -14.19 -15.91 -6.27
C ASP A 372 -15.53 -16.09 -5.53
N ARG A 373 -16.50 -15.21 -5.76
CA ARG A 373 -17.79 -15.20 -5.03
C ARG A 373 -18.99 -15.54 -5.90
N ALA A 374 -18.76 -16.00 -7.13
CA ALA A 374 -19.85 -16.42 -7.99
C ALA A 374 -20.55 -17.69 -7.45
N GLU A 375 -21.88 -17.70 -7.47
CA GLU A 375 -22.68 -18.88 -7.17
C GLU A 375 -22.49 -19.99 -8.24
N GLU A 376 -22.33 -19.56 -9.49
CA GLU A 376 -22.04 -20.41 -10.64
C GLU A 376 -20.95 -19.77 -11.51
N ILE A 377 -20.04 -20.59 -12.00
CA ILE A 377 -18.95 -20.16 -12.88
C ILE A 377 -19.23 -20.73 -14.28
N HIS A 378 -19.50 -19.86 -15.25
CA HIS A 378 -19.60 -20.26 -16.67
C HIS A 378 -18.35 -19.87 -17.45
N TYR A 379 -17.77 -18.71 -17.13
CA TYR A 379 -16.53 -18.24 -17.74
C TYR A 379 -15.55 -17.79 -16.67
N VAL A 380 -14.28 -18.03 -16.94
CA VAL A 380 -13.15 -17.43 -16.24
C VAL A 380 -12.34 -16.61 -17.22
N LEU A 381 -11.49 -15.71 -16.70
CA LEU A 381 -10.55 -14.95 -17.50
C LEU A 381 -9.13 -15.38 -17.14
N TYR A 382 -8.20 -15.26 -18.09
CA TYR A 382 -6.78 -15.29 -17.78
C TYR A 382 -6.02 -14.23 -18.59
N THR A 383 -4.87 -13.81 -18.07
CA THR A 383 -3.98 -12.88 -18.74
C THR A 383 -2.72 -13.59 -19.20
N ASP A 384 -2.27 -13.27 -20.40
CA ASP A 384 -1.07 -13.84 -21.04
C ASP A 384 -0.12 -12.72 -21.49
N GLU A 385 1.07 -12.67 -20.90
CA GLU A 385 2.14 -11.71 -21.21
C GLU A 385 3.06 -12.21 -22.32
N THR A 386 2.93 -13.46 -22.73
CA THR A 386 3.83 -14.12 -23.69
C THR A 386 4.04 -13.31 -24.99
N PRO A 387 3.01 -12.69 -25.60
CA PRO A 387 3.22 -11.92 -26.84
C PRO A 387 4.12 -10.70 -26.67
N TYR A 388 4.34 -10.23 -25.44
CA TYR A 388 5.04 -8.98 -25.13
C TYR A 388 6.37 -9.18 -24.39
N ARG A 389 6.72 -10.41 -23.99
CA ARG A 389 7.87 -10.70 -23.12
C ARG A 389 9.20 -10.16 -23.66
N MET A 390 9.40 -10.20 -24.97
CA MET A 390 10.61 -9.64 -25.61
C MET A 390 10.74 -8.12 -25.47
N GLN A 391 9.68 -7.44 -25.02
CA GLN A 391 9.67 -5.98 -24.81
C GLN A 391 9.88 -5.59 -23.33
N LYS A 392 10.11 -6.56 -22.45
CA LYS A 392 10.17 -6.36 -20.98
C LYS A 392 11.23 -5.33 -20.56
N GLU A 393 12.37 -5.30 -21.26
CA GLU A 393 13.50 -4.46 -20.88
C GLU A 393 13.27 -2.96 -21.12
N TRP A 394 12.30 -2.61 -21.98
CA TRP A 394 12.02 -1.20 -22.34
C TRP A 394 10.58 -0.76 -22.09
N LEU A 395 9.75 -1.63 -21.54
CA LEU A 395 8.40 -1.27 -21.12
C LEU A 395 8.33 -1.11 -19.61
N ASN A 396 7.80 0.02 -19.13
CA ASN A 396 7.57 0.25 -17.69
C ASN A 396 6.52 -0.68 -17.11
N GLU A 397 5.51 -1.03 -17.92
CA GLU A 397 4.42 -1.93 -17.56
C GLU A 397 4.28 -2.98 -18.65
N MET A 398 4.31 -4.26 -18.24
CA MET A 398 4.13 -5.37 -19.18
C MET A 398 2.67 -5.44 -19.64
N PRO A 399 2.44 -5.33 -20.96
CA PRO A 399 1.13 -5.61 -21.49
C PRO A 399 0.81 -7.10 -21.43
N PHE A 400 -0.47 -7.41 -21.53
CA PHE A 400 -0.97 -8.77 -21.63
C PHE A 400 -2.23 -8.83 -22.50
N ASP A 401 -2.44 -9.98 -23.12
CA ASP A 401 -3.69 -10.32 -23.74
C ASP A 401 -4.64 -10.94 -22.70
N ILE A 402 -5.94 -10.71 -22.87
CA ILE A 402 -6.99 -11.26 -22.00
C ILE A 402 -7.77 -12.29 -22.80
N TYR A 403 -7.89 -13.47 -22.24
CA TYR A 403 -8.69 -14.56 -22.77
C TYR A 403 -9.82 -14.92 -21.81
N SER A 404 -10.97 -15.27 -22.36
CA SER A 404 -12.05 -15.94 -21.63
C SER A 404 -12.07 -17.43 -21.95
N VAL A 405 -12.46 -18.24 -20.98
CA VAL A 405 -12.63 -19.68 -21.15
C VAL A 405 -13.97 -20.10 -20.60
N ASN A 406 -14.75 -20.78 -21.41
CA ASN A 406 -15.99 -21.43 -20.97
C ASN A 406 -15.60 -22.69 -20.18
N VAL A 407 -15.93 -22.74 -18.90
CA VAL A 407 -15.51 -23.84 -18.00
C VAL A 407 -16.20 -25.18 -18.29
N HIS A 408 -17.29 -25.18 -19.07
CA HIS A 408 -18.03 -26.40 -19.43
C HIS A 408 -17.57 -26.98 -20.76
N THR A 409 -17.14 -26.14 -21.71
CA THR A 409 -16.76 -26.57 -23.06
C THR A 409 -15.25 -26.53 -23.30
N GLY A 410 -14.50 -25.74 -22.51
CA GLY A 410 -13.09 -25.44 -22.71
C GLY A 410 -12.82 -24.48 -23.87
N GLU A 411 -13.86 -23.92 -24.49
CA GLU A 411 -13.72 -22.96 -25.57
C GLU A 411 -13.02 -21.69 -25.06
N LYS A 412 -11.92 -21.34 -25.73
CA LYS A 412 -11.09 -20.16 -25.43
C LYS A 412 -11.37 -19.05 -26.45
N GLN A 413 -11.60 -17.85 -25.96
CA GLN A 413 -11.82 -16.67 -26.81
C GLN A 413 -10.91 -15.53 -26.38
N LEU A 414 -10.28 -14.87 -27.32
CA LEU A 414 -9.54 -13.63 -27.09
C LEU A 414 -10.56 -12.50 -26.80
N VAL A 415 -10.45 -11.90 -25.63
CA VAL A 415 -11.30 -10.78 -25.17
C VAL A 415 -10.68 -9.44 -25.52
N GLY A 416 -9.36 -9.31 -25.35
CA GLY A 416 -8.66 -8.06 -25.65
C GLY A 416 -7.15 -8.22 -25.69
N ARG A 417 -6.48 -7.29 -26.37
CA ARG A 417 -5.02 -7.27 -26.56
C ARG A 417 -4.39 -6.04 -25.94
N ASN A 418 -3.12 -6.17 -25.54
CA ASN A 418 -2.29 -5.06 -25.08
C ASN A 418 -2.90 -4.28 -23.89
N TYR A 419 -3.59 -4.99 -22.99
CA TYR A 419 -4.07 -4.43 -21.73
C TYR A 419 -2.91 -4.25 -20.75
N ARG A 420 -3.04 -3.26 -19.85
CA ARG A 420 -2.04 -2.98 -18.80
C ARG A 420 -2.64 -3.00 -17.41
N THR A 421 -3.96 -2.96 -17.31
CA THR A 421 -4.70 -3.06 -16.05
C THR A 421 -5.46 -4.36 -16.02
N ARG A 422 -5.21 -5.19 -14.99
CA ARG A 422 -5.87 -6.49 -14.86
C ARG A 422 -7.38 -6.33 -14.66
N PRO A 423 -8.20 -7.17 -15.33
CA PRO A 423 -9.63 -7.24 -15.06
C PRO A 423 -9.93 -7.47 -13.58
N ARG A 424 -10.99 -6.85 -13.09
CA ARG A 424 -11.46 -7.00 -11.71
C ARG A 424 -12.90 -7.49 -11.70
N TRP A 425 -13.14 -8.63 -11.06
CA TRP A 425 -14.47 -9.15 -10.87
C TRP A 425 -15.27 -8.34 -9.87
N SER A 426 -16.57 -8.18 -10.13
CA SER A 426 -17.53 -7.60 -9.19
C SER A 426 -17.65 -8.46 -7.93
N THR A 427 -18.10 -7.86 -6.84
CA THR A 427 -18.20 -8.54 -5.54
C THR A 427 -19.17 -9.73 -5.52
N ASN A 428 -20.07 -9.83 -6.50
CA ASN A 428 -20.97 -10.97 -6.70
C ASN A 428 -20.46 -11.96 -7.77
N GLY A 429 -19.30 -11.71 -8.39
CA GLY A 429 -18.68 -12.57 -9.39
C GLY A 429 -19.41 -12.64 -10.74
N LYS A 430 -20.43 -11.80 -10.99
CA LYS A 430 -21.20 -11.85 -12.24
C LYS A 430 -20.53 -11.15 -13.41
N TRP A 431 -19.77 -10.08 -13.13
CA TRP A 431 -19.14 -9.26 -14.15
C TRP A 431 -17.67 -9.00 -13.82
N ALA A 432 -16.83 -8.94 -14.84
CA ALA A 432 -15.49 -8.38 -14.71
C ALA A 432 -15.40 -7.04 -15.45
N VAL A 433 -14.78 -6.05 -14.83
CA VAL A 433 -14.52 -4.77 -15.49
C VAL A 433 -13.05 -4.65 -15.85
N MET A 434 -12.76 -4.07 -17.01
CA MET A 434 -11.43 -3.91 -17.55
C MET A 434 -11.31 -2.62 -18.36
N TYR A 435 -10.19 -1.93 -18.22
CA TYR A 435 -9.90 -0.72 -18.98
C TYR A 435 -9.13 -1.05 -20.26
N ASP A 436 -9.69 -0.69 -21.41
CA ASP A 436 -9.01 -0.77 -22.68
C ASP A 436 -8.17 0.51 -22.89
N PRO A 437 -6.82 0.41 -22.85
CA PRO A 437 -5.98 1.60 -22.95
C PRO A 437 -5.88 2.19 -24.37
N ILE A 438 -6.27 1.43 -25.39
CA ILE A 438 -6.26 1.88 -26.79
C ILE A 438 -7.57 2.57 -27.13
N ALA A 439 -8.71 1.93 -26.82
CA ALA A 439 -10.03 2.53 -27.00
C ALA A 439 -10.34 3.60 -25.96
N LYS A 440 -9.58 3.62 -24.84
CA LYS A 440 -9.75 4.55 -23.72
C LYS A 440 -11.13 4.46 -23.06
N VAL A 441 -11.64 3.23 -22.90
CA VAL A 441 -12.95 2.96 -22.31
C VAL A 441 -12.87 1.85 -21.26
N TRP A 442 -13.79 1.88 -20.30
CA TRP A 442 -14.06 0.74 -19.44
C TRP A 442 -15.06 -0.19 -20.10
N ASN A 443 -14.72 -1.47 -20.13
CA ASN A 443 -15.55 -2.55 -20.62
C ASN A 443 -16.03 -3.42 -19.46
N LYS A 444 -17.24 -3.97 -19.59
CA LYS A 444 -17.79 -5.02 -18.75
C LYS A 444 -17.77 -6.34 -19.52
N PHE A 445 -17.19 -7.37 -18.93
CA PHE A 445 -17.31 -8.76 -19.36
C PHE A 445 -18.41 -9.44 -18.54
N ASP A 446 -19.38 -10.04 -19.19
CA ASP A 446 -20.46 -10.77 -18.54
C ASP A 446 -20.04 -12.22 -18.31
N GLY A 447 -19.92 -12.63 -17.04
CA GLY A 447 -19.45 -13.95 -16.63
C GLY A 447 -20.40 -15.10 -16.96
N ALA A 448 -21.67 -14.83 -17.29
CA ALA A 448 -22.64 -15.85 -17.68
C ALA A 448 -22.66 -16.08 -19.19
N THR A 449 -22.48 -15.03 -20.00
CA THR A 449 -22.64 -15.05 -21.46
C THR A 449 -21.34 -14.95 -22.23
N GLY A 450 -20.23 -14.54 -21.60
CA GLY A 450 -18.95 -14.27 -22.25
C GLY A 450 -18.92 -12.98 -23.06
N LYS A 451 -19.94 -12.12 -22.98
CA LYS A 451 -20.08 -10.90 -23.78
C LYS A 451 -19.29 -9.73 -23.19
N LEU A 452 -18.53 -9.05 -24.02
CA LEU A 452 -17.88 -7.78 -23.69
C LEU A 452 -18.76 -6.59 -24.12
N THR A 453 -18.89 -5.56 -23.27
CA THR A 453 -19.71 -4.37 -23.55
C THR A 453 -19.06 -3.13 -22.95
N ASP A 454 -18.97 -2.05 -23.73
CA ASP A 454 -18.56 -0.74 -23.23
C ASP A 454 -19.56 -0.19 -22.21
N ILE A 455 -19.04 0.34 -21.08
CA ILE A 455 -19.85 0.89 -19.99
C ILE A 455 -19.51 2.34 -19.66
N SER A 456 -18.55 2.95 -20.35
CA SER A 456 -18.05 4.28 -20.00
C SER A 456 -18.22 5.36 -21.06
N THR A 457 -18.41 5.03 -22.33
CA THR A 457 -18.56 6.04 -23.39
C THR A 457 -19.75 6.99 -23.13
N ALA A 458 -20.82 6.51 -22.49
CA ALA A 458 -21.97 7.33 -22.16
C ALA A 458 -21.73 8.38 -21.06
N ILE A 459 -20.58 8.35 -20.38
CA ILE A 459 -20.16 9.37 -19.40
C ILE A 459 -19.96 10.74 -20.08
N GLY A 460 -19.42 10.75 -21.30
CA GLY A 460 -19.16 11.98 -22.05
C GLY A 460 -17.97 12.81 -21.57
N TYR A 461 -17.20 12.30 -20.60
CA TYR A 461 -15.95 12.88 -20.13
C TYR A 461 -14.83 11.85 -20.17
N PRO A 462 -13.55 12.25 -20.36
CA PRO A 462 -12.42 11.35 -20.27
C PRO A 462 -12.34 10.65 -18.89
N ILE A 463 -12.18 9.33 -18.93
CA ILE A 463 -11.99 8.49 -17.73
C ILE A 463 -10.53 8.03 -17.60
N PHE A 464 -9.66 8.64 -18.38
CA PHE A 464 -8.22 8.39 -18.46
C PHE A 464 -7.45 9.68 -18.19
N GLU A 465 -6.18 9.58 -17.84
CA GLU A 465 -5.32 10.73 -17.56
C GLU A 465 -5.15 11.59 -18.83
N GLU A 466 -5.80 12.76 -18.83
CA GLU A 466 -5.86 13.67 -19.99
C GLU A 466 -4.49 14.31 -20.27
N ASP A 467 -3.73 14.61 -19.22
CA ASP A 467 -2.41 15.27 -19.28
C ASP A 467 -1.25 14.25 -19.33
N TYR A 468 -1.54 12.99 -19.71
CA TYR A 468 -0.53 11.94 -19.78
C TYR A 468 0.49 12.20 -20.88
N ASP A 469 1.72 12.49 -20.52
CA ASP A 469 2.80 12.97 -21.39
C ASP A 469 3.92 11.93 -21.63
N LYS A 470 3.65 10.65 -21.36
CA LYS A 470 4.61 9.54 -21.51
C LYS A 470 4.32 8.70 -22.77
N PRO A 471 5.35 8.02 -23.34
CA PRO A 471 5.20 7.27 -24.60
C PRO A 471 4.47 5.92 -24.46
N ASN A 472 3.43 5.88 -23.62
CA ASN A 472 2.57 4.73 -23.38
C ASN A 472 1.11 5.16 -23.52
N PRO A 473 0.17 4.23 -23.72
CA PRO A 473 -1.25 4.55 -23.64
C PRO A 473 -1.61 5.13 -22.27
N ALA A 474 -2.43 6.18 -22.25
CA ALA A 474 -2.85 6.84 -21.03
C ALA A 474 -3.62 5.87 -20.11
N PRO A 475 -3.27 5.76 -18.83
CA PRO A 475 -3.98 4.93 -17.86
C PRO A 475 -5.35 5.53 -17.52
N ALA A 476 -6.28 4.71 -17.03
CA ALA A 476 -7.51 5.21 -16.44
C ALA A 476 -7.25 5.86 -15.07
N TYR A 477 -8.10 6.81 -14.67
CA TYR A 477 -8.08 7.35 -13.29
C TYR A 477 -8.40 6.30 -12.22
N GLY A 478 -9.00 5.16 -12.60
CA GLY A 478 -9.13 3.96 -11.78
C GLY A 478 -10.53 3.71 -11.21
N ILE A 479 -10.60 2.67 -10.39
CA ILE A 479 -11.82 2.23 -9.70
C ILE A 479 -11.77 2.71 -8.26
N ALA A 480 -12.82 3.40 -7.81
CA ALA A 480 -13.01 3.80 -6.43
C ALA A 480 -13.51 2.63 -5.54
N GLY A 481 -14.31 1.75 -6.11
CA GLY A 481 -14.87 0.59 -5.41
C GLY A 481 -16.13 0.05 -6.06
N TRP A 482 -16.92 -0.68 -5.26
CA TRP A 482 -18.12 -1.41 -5.66
C TRP A 482 -19.26 -1.17 -4.69
N THR A 483 -20.51 -1.26 -5.16
CA THR A 483 -21.62 -1.40 -4.21
C THR A 483 -21.67 -2.81 -3.63
N ALA A 484 -22.23 -2.95 -2.43
CA ALA A 484 -22.24 -4.23 -1.68
C ALA A 484 -22.92 -5.36 -2.46
N GLU A 485 -23.97 -5.04 -3.24
CA GLU A 485 -24.68 -6.00 -4.08
C GLU A 485 -23.87 -6.43 -5.31
N GLY A 486 -22.74 -5.75 -5.60
CA GLY A 486 -21.88 -6.02 -6.75
C GLY A 486 -22.50 -5.62 -8.10
N ASN A 487 -23.61 -4.91 -8.12
CA ASN A 487 -24.31 -4.50 -9.34
C ASN A 487 -23.81 -3.17 -9.90
N ASN A 488 -23.01 -2.42 -9.15
CA ASN A 488 -22.43 -1.18 -9.64
C ASN A 488 -20.93 -1.13 -9.34
N VAL A 489 -20.19 -0.56 -10.28
CA VAL A 489 -18.80 -0.15 -10.09
C VAL A 489 -18.72 1.38 -9.96
N LEU A 490 -17.84 1.85 -9.08
CA LEU A 490 -17.54 3.26 -8.91
C LEU A 490 -16.19 3.53 -9.56
N ILE A 491 -16.15 4.42 -10.55
CA ILE A 491 -14.91 4.81 -11.24
C ILE A 491 -14.69 6.33 -11.13
N TYR A 492 -13.48 6.75 -11.44
CA TYR A 492 -13.11 8.16 -11.50
C TYR A 492 -13.07 8.69 -12.93
N ASP A 493 -13.50 9.95 -13.13
CA ASP A 493 -12.90 10.81 -14.14
C ASP A 493 -11.81 11.70 -13.49
N ALA A 494 -11.32 12.72 -14.17
CA ALA A 494 -10.33 13.64 -13.61
C ALA A 494 -10.79 14.24 -12.27
N TYR A 495 -12.05 14.59 -12.11
CA TYR A 495 -12.59 15.38 -11.02
C TYR A 495 -13.60 14.65 -10.14
N ASP A 496 -14.49 13.87 -10.77
CA ASP A 496 -15.71 13.36 -10.16
C ASP A 496 -15.73 11.82 -10.06
N TRP A 497 -16.71 11.30 -9.32
CA TRP A 497 -16.99 9.87 -9.21
C TRP A 497 -18.21 9.51 -10.05
N TRP A 498 -18.13 8.39 -10.74
CA TRP A 498 -19.19 7.84 -11.57
C TRP A 498 -19.63 6.48 -11.05
N LYS A 499 -20.95 6.33 -10.85
CA LYS A 499 -21.58 5.04 -10.54
C LYS A 499 -22.15 4.44 -11.83
N ILE A 500 -21.63 3.27 -12.20
CA ILE A 500 -21.99 2.56 -13.42
C ILE A 500 -22.76 1.30 -13.05
N ASP A 501 -23.99 1.18 -13.56
CA ASP A 501 -24.82 -0.01 -13.43
C ASP A 501 -24.33 -1.11 -14.37
N LEU A 502 -23.87 -2.22 -13.80
CA LEU A 502 -23.39 -3.39 -14.54
C LEU A 502 -24.53 -4.27 -15.06
N THR A 503 -25.75 -4.11 -14.59
CA THR A 503 -26.92 -4.81 -15.19
C THR A 503 -27.25 -4.25 -16.58
N GLY A 504 -26.91 -2.99 -16.84
CA GLY A 504 -27.20 -2.27 -18.09
C GLY A 504 -28.59 -1.66 -18.16
N GLU A 505 -29.31 -1.63 -17.04
CA GLU A 505 -30.67 -1.06 -16.96
C GLU A 505 -30.65 0.48 -16.83
N ARG A 506 -29.52 1.04 -16.38
CA ARG A 506 -29.37 2.48 -16.10
C ARG A 506 -28.14 3.06 -16.79
N GLN A 507 -28.23 4.33 -17.14
CA GLN A 507 -27.09 5.09 -17.64
C GLN A 507 -26.10 5.42 -16.49
N PRO A 508 -24.80 5.66 -16.80
CA PRO A 508 -23.84 6.14 -15.82
C PRO A 508 -24.32 7.38 -15.08
N GLU A 509 -24.22 7.37 -13.76
CA GLU A 509 -24.64 8.47 -12.87
C GLU A 509 -23.39 9.15 -12.28
N CYS A 510 -23.25 10.47 -12.44
CA CYS A 510 -22.23 11.22 -11.72
C CYS A 510 -22.60 11.29 -10.23
N LEU A 511 -21.98 10.42 -9.40
CA LEU A 511 -22.27 10.33 -7.97
C LEU A 511 -22.02 11.66 -7.25
N THR A 512 -20.94 12.38 -7.60
CA THR A 512 -20.58 13.67 -7.03
C THR A 512 -21.31 14.87 -7.66
N LYS A 513 -22.27 14.61 -8.57
CA LYS A 513 -23.15 15.61 -9.21
C LYS A 513 -22.37 16.71 -9.96
N GLY A 514 -21.17 16.38 -10.46
CA GLY A 514 -20.31 17.32 -11.17
C GLY A 514 -19.66 18.40 -10.28
N TYR A 515 -19.72 18.23 -8.95
CA TYR A 515 -19.12 19.19 -8.01
C TYR A 515 -17.62 19.36 -8.25
N GLY A 516 -16.91 18.28 -8.47
CA GLY A 516 -15.47 18.30 -8.72
C GLY A 516 -15.12 19.12 -9.95
N ARG A 517 -15.69 18.81 -11.10
CA ARG A 517 -15.42 19.50 -12.38
C ARG A 517 -15.84 20.96 -12.34
N LYS A 518 -17.02 21.26 -11.80
CA LYS A 518 -17.54 22.62 -11.68
C LYS A 518 -16.61 23.55 -10.87
N ASN A 519 -16.00 23.01 -9.82
CA ASN A 519 -15.15 23.76 -8.90
C ASN A 519 -13.65 23.51 -9.13
N ARG A 520 -13.27 22.80 -10.19
CA ARG A 520 -11.89 22.40 -10.50
C ARG A 520 -11.24 21.65 -9.32
N LYS A 521 -11.98 20.67 -8.74
CA LYS A 521 -11.56 19.92 -7.56
C LYS A 521 -11.52 18.43 -7.86
N PHE A 522 -10.38 17.79 -7.66
CA PHE A 522 -10.30 16.34 -7.69
C PHE A 522 -10.89 15.75 -6.42
N ILE A 523 -11.71 14.73 -6.55
CA ILE A 523 -12.29 14.01 -5.41
C ILE A 523 -11.76 12.59 -5.46
N ARG A 524 -10.99 12.20 -4.44
CA ARG A 524 -10.37 10.86 -4.39
C ARG A 524 -10.60 10.21 -3.02
N LYS A 525 -10.80 8.91 -3.03
CA LYS A 525 -10.88 8.14 -1.78
C LYS A 525 -9.56 8.26 -1.00
N MET A 526 -9.66 8.53 0.29
CA MET A 526 -8.50 8.48 1.16
C MET A 526 -8.21 7.05 1.61
N THR A 527 -6.94 6.66 1.62
CA THR A 527 -6.50 5.39 2.18
C THR A 527 -6.30 5.51 3.69
N SER A 528 -6.69 4.47 4.42
CA SER A 528 -6.48 4.37 5.88
C SER A 528 -6.45 2.88 6.27
N ASN A 529 -6.27 2.58 7.56
CA ASN A 529 -6.37 1.21 8.07
C ASN A 529 -7.79 0.60 8.01
N ILE A 530 -8.80 1.42 7.70
CA ILE A 530 -10.19 0.99 7.48
C ILE A 530 -10.60 1.11 6.00
N ASP A 531 -9.62 1.02 5.10
CA ASP A 531 -9.85 1.14 3.67
C ASP A 531 -10.77 0.02 3.17
N LYS A 532 -11.90 0.43 2.58
CA LYS A 532 -12.87 -0.46 1.97
C LYS A 532 -12.93 -0.24 0.47
N GLU A 533 -13.21 -1.30 -0.26
CA GLU A 533 -13.52 -1.24 -1.69
C GLU A 533 -15.00 -1.58 -1.97
N VAL A 534 -15.73 -2.00 -0.97
CA VAL A 534 -17.16 -2.38 -1.08
C VAL A 534 -17.97 -1.50 -0.14
N PHE A 535 -18.96 -0.81 -0.68
CA PHE A 535 -19.74 0.20 0.03
C PHE A 535 -21.21 -0.16 0.12
N ASP A 536 -21.73 -0.08 1.33
CA ASP A 536 -23.16 -0.18 1.61
C ASP A 536 -23.91 1.09 1.17
N SER A 537 -25.22 1.02 0.96
CA SER A 537 -26.01 2.15 0.47
C SER A 537 -26.07 3.36 1.42
N ASP A 538 -25.76 3.16 2.70
CA ASP A 538 -25.69 4.19 3.75
C ASP A 538 -24.24 4.55 4.14
N GLU A 539 -23.24 3.97 3.45
CA GLU A 539 -21.82 4.20 3.73
C GLU A 539 -21.46 5.67 3.53
N LYS A 540 -20.52 6.12 4.37
CA LYS A 540 -19.87 7.45 4.26
C LYS A 540 -18.39 7.24 4.03
N ILE A 541 -17.95 7.60 2.85
CA ILE A 541 -16.60 7.39 2.37
C ILE A 541 -15.78 8.64 2.66
N MET A 542 -14.62 8.46 3.30
CA MET A 542 -13.69 9.56 3.50
C MET A 542 -12.95 9.85 2.20
N VAL A 543 -13.01 11.11 1.77
CA VAL A 543 -12.42 11.57 0.52
C VAL A 543 -11.56 12.80 0.75
N SER A 544 -10.46 12.87 0.04
CA SER A 544 -9.71 14.11 -0.19
C SER A 544 -10.39 14.88 -1.33
N VAL A 545 -10.59 16.16 -1.11
CA VAL A 545 -11.10 17.11 -2.09
C VAL A 545 -10.04 18.17 -2.28
N TRP A 546 -9.40 18.17 -3.40
CA TRP A 546 -8.25 19.00 -3.69
C TRP A 546 -8.48 19.93 -4.89
N ASP A 547 -8.19 21.25 -4.79
CA ASP A 547 -8.38 22.31 -5.80
C ASP A 547 -7.13 22.54 -6.65
N THR A 548 -7.29 22.50 -7.95
CA THR A 548 -6.21 22.62 -8.93
C THR A 548 -5.60 24.01 -9.04
N ASP A 549 -6.18 25.00 -8.39
CA ASP A 549 -5.76 26.40 -8.55
C ASP A 549 -4.94 26.91 -7.37
N THR A 550 -5.26 26.53 -6.13
CA THR A 550 -4.52 27.00 -4.95
C THR A 550 -3.82 25.90 -4.16
N MET A 551 -3.98 24.65 -4.56
CA MET A 551 -3.33 23.49 -3.91
C MET A 551 -3.74 23.27 -2.44
N ASP A 552 -4.90 23.77 -1.95
CA ASP A 552 -5.41 23.49 -0.59
C ASP A 552 -6.19 22.17 -0.52
N GLU A 553 -6.14 21.42 0.50
CA GLU A 553 -6.81 20.13 0.65
C GLU A 553 -7.95 20.20 1.66
N GLU A 554 -9.06 19.56 1.34
CA GLU A 554 -10.18 19.37 2.25
C GLU A 554 -10.39 17.86 2.48
N ILE A 555 -10.61 17.45 3.72
CA ILE A 555 -11.09 16.12 4.06
C ILE A 555 -12.60 16.19 4.20
N CYS A 556 -13.30 15.37 3.43
CA CYS A 556 -14.74 15.32 3.37
C CYS A 556 -15.27 13.89 3.59
N LEU A 557 -16.56 13.78 3.95
CA LEU A 557 -17.33 12.55 3.84
C LEU A 557 -18.25 12.63 2.62
N LEU A 558 -18.12 11.69 1.72
CA LEU A 558 -18.99 11.45 0.58
C LEU A 558 -19.98 10.33 0.93
N ASP A 559 -21.28 10.58 0.87
CA ASP A 559 -22.30 9.54 0.99
C ASP A 559 -22.67 8.94 -0.39
N MET A 560 -23.33 7.80 -0.38
CA MET A 560 -23.76 7.11 -1.61
C MET A 560 -24.91 7.82 -2.36
N LYS A 561 -25.35 8.99 -1.87
CA LYS A 561 -26.28 9.92 -2.54
C LYS A 561 -25.56 11.13 -3.15
N GLY A 562 -24.24 11.18 -3.04
CA GLY A 562 -23.39 12.21 -3.60
C GLY A 562 -23.33 13.51 -2.78
N ASN A 563 -23.69 13.48 -1.50
CA ASN A 563 -23.54 14.63 -0.64
C ASN A 563 -22.14 14.65 -0.03
N LEU A 564 -21.46 15.80 -0.18
CA LEU A 564 -20.14 16.04 0.42
C LEU A 564 -20.31 16.85 1.71
N LYS A 565 -19.75 16.31 2.80
CA LYS A 565 -19.67 17.01 4.09
C LYS A 565 -18.21 17.26 4.42
N LYS A 566 -17.78 18.52 4.38
CA LYS A 566 -16.43 18.92 4.82
C LYS A 566 -16.25 18.66 6.31
N LEU A 567 -15.12 18.06 6.68
CA LEU A 567 -14.69 17.83 8.06
C LEU A 567 -13.60 18.81 8.47
N MET A 568 -12.57 18.97 7.64
CA MET A 568 -11.51 19.97 7.80
C MET A 568 -10.90 20.33 6.45
N GLY A 569 -10.05 21.34 6.40
CA GLY A 569 -9.31 21.74 5.19
C GLY A 569 -8.69 23.10 5.30
N GLY A 570 -7.77 23.40 4.38
CA GLY A 570 -7.03 24.66 4.29
C GLY A 570 -5.74 24.49 3.47
N PRO A 571 -4.81 25.48 3.55
CA PRO A 571 -3.54 25.45 2.82
C PRO A 571 -2.56 24.46 3.46
N TYR A 572 -2.94 23.20 3.47
CA TYR A 572 -2.19 22.10 4.06
C TYR A 572 -2.31 20.84 3.19
N ILE A 573 -1.34 19.94 3.37
CA ILE A 573 -1.45 18.53 3.00
C ILE A 573 -1.74 17.74 4.27
N TYR A 574 -2.71 16.84 4.22
CA TYR A 574 -3.12 16.02 5.34
C TYR A 574 -2.77 14.54 5.12
N ALA A 575 -2.35 13.85 6.18
CA ALA A 575 -2.19 12.40 6.16
C ALA A 575 -2.83 11.77 7.40
N ILE A 576 -3.71 10.79 7.18
CA ILE A 576 -4.29 9.99 8.26
C ILE A 576 -3.41 8.78 8.45
N HIS A 577 -2.87 8.59 9.66
CA HIS A 577 -2.03 7.45 9.96
C HIS A 577 -2.87 6.22 10.34
N ARG A 578 -3.78 6.38 11.28
CA ARG A 578 -4.61 5.28 11.76
C ARG A 578 -5.86 5.75 12.49
N PHE A 579 -6.96 4.99 12.33
CA PHE A 579 -8.12 5.04 13.20
C PHE A 579 -7.99 3.99 14.31
N SER A 580 -8.55 4.31 15.50
CA SER A 580 -8.73 3.32 16.56
C SER A 580 -9.68 2.20 16.10
N ASP A 581 -9.59 0.99 16.69
CA ASP A 581 -10.42 -0.15 16.26
C ASP A 581 -11.91 0.11 16.45
N ASN A 582 -12.29 0.91 17.44
CA ASN A 582 -13.67 1.36 17.65
C ASN A 582 -14.10 2.49 16.70
N GLN A 583 -13.21 2.94 15.80
CA GLN A 583 -13.41 4.00 14.79
C GLN A 583 -13.88 5.35 15.35
N LYS A 584 -13.68 5.63 16.63
CA LYS A 584 -14.10 6.88 17.28
C LYS A 584 -13.03 7.96 17.29
N TYR A 585 -11.77 7.58 17.13
CA TYR A 585 -10.61 8.45 17.22
C TYR A 585 -9.62 8.12 16.10
N CYS A 586 -8.79 9.09 15.76
CA CYS A 586 -7.73 8.92 14.77
C CYS A 586 -6.48 9.72 15.14
N ILE A 587 -5.36 9.30 14.58
CA ILE A 587 -4.11 10.06 14.55
C ILE A 587 -3.79 10.44 13.11
N TRP A 588 -3.32 11.65 12.94
CA TRP A 588 -3.08 12.28 11.66
C TRP A 588 -2.01 13.35 11.75
N ASN A 589 -1.52 13.81 10.63
CA ASN A 589 -0.69 15.01 10.55
C ASN A 589 -1.19 15.96 9.46
N ARG A 590 -0.73 17.19 9.51
CA ARG A 590 -0.80 18.16 8.43
C ARG A 590 0.54 18.86 8.27
N GLN A 591 0.77 19.41 7.10
CA GLN A 591 1.98 20.16 6.81
C GLN A 591 1.71 21.29 5.82
N ASN A 592 2.52 22.33 5.89
CA ASN A 592 2.73 23.30 4.81
C ASN A 592 4.17 23.82 4.90
N ILE A 593 4.54 24.81 4.10
CA ILE A 593 5.90 25.33 4.08
C ILE A 593 6.43 25.74 5.47
N SER A 594 5.58 26.22 6.37
CA SER A 594 5.94 26.75 7.70
C SER A 594 5.56 25.82 8.86
N GLU A 595 4.69 24.85 8.65
CA GLU A 595 4.25 23.91 9.69
C GLU A 595 4.75 22.48 9.37
N PHE A 596 5.63 22.00 10.26
CA PHE A 596 6.10 20.60 10.18
C PHE A 596 4.96 19.61 10.41
N ARG A 597 5.04 18.43 9.79
CA ARG A 597 4.09 17.30 9.92
C ARG A 597 4.12 16.64 11.31
N ASP A 598 3.85 17.42 12.35
CA ASP A 598 3.68 16.90 13.69
C ASP A 598 2.44 16.03 13.85
N LEU A 599 2.48 15.14 14.85
CA LEU A 599 1.41 14.19 15.11
C LEU A 599 0.27 14.87 15.87
N TRP A 600 -0.96 14.64 15.38
CA TRP A 600 -2.20 15.07 15.99
C TRP A 600 -3.08 13.88 16.35
N TRP A 601 -3.88 14.04 17.39
CA TRP A 601 -4.96 13.14 17.78
C TRP A 601 -6.28 13.91 17.77
N SER A 602 -7.37 13.24 17.35
CA SER A 602 -8.72 13.82 17.41
C SER A 602 -9.79 12.73 17.44
N LYS A 603 -11.07 13.14 17.55
CA LYS A 603 -12.17 12.28 17.13
C LYS A 603 -12.09 11.99 15.62
N SER A 604 -12.76 10.93 15.15
CA SER A 604 -12.76 10.54 13.73
C SER A 604 -13.41 11.57 12.80
N ASP A 605 -14.15 12.54 13.33
CA ASP A 605 -14.68 13.69 12.60
C ASP A 605 -13.74 14.91 12.65
N PHE A 606 -12.50 14.71 13.11
CA PHE A 606 -11.46 15.72 13.34
C PHE A 606 -11.81 16.80 14.34
N SER A 607 -12.90 16.64 15.12
CA SER A 607 -13.22 17.56 16.21
C SER A 607 -12.30 17.33 17.42
N ASN A 608 -12.11 18.41 18.20
CA ASN A 608 -11.26 18.43 19.40
C ASN A 608 -9.81 17.96 19.16
N PRO A 609 -9.09 18.53 18.17
CA PRO A 609 -7.74 18.10 17.86
C PRO A 609 -6.77 18.44 19.00
N ILE A 610 -5.82 17.55 19.23
CA ILE A 610 -4.70 17.72 20.17
C ILE A 610 -3.41 17.50 19.38
N ARG A 611 -2.54 18.51 19.31
CA ARG A 611 -1.18 18.35 18.80
C ARG A 611 -0.37 17.59 19.84
N ILE A 612 0.19 16.45 19.46
CA ILE A 612 0.95 15.57 20.36
C ILE A 612 2.43 15.93 20.33
N THR A 613 3.01 16.16 19.14
CA THR A 613 4.44 16.40 18.99
C THR A 613 4.75 17.85 18.60
N THR A 614 5.97 18.25 18.87
CA THR A 614 6.63 19.46 18.35
C THR A 614 8.06 19.06 18.07
N ALA A 615 8.25 18.36 16.94
CA ALA A 615 9.52 17.68 16.66
C ALA A 615 10.67 18.64 16.31
N ASN A 616 10.36 19.79 15.70
CA ASN A 616 11.36 20.75 15.20
C ASN A 616 11.13 22.18 15.68
N PRO A 617 11.16 22.46 17.00
CA PRO A 617 10.94 23.79 17.55
C PRO A 617 12.07 24.77 17.17
N GLN A 618 13.27 24.27 16.86
CA GLN A 618 14.43 25.04 16.44
C GLN A 618 14.21 25.80 15.11
N GLN A 619 13.23 25.40 14.30
CA GLN A 619 12.88 26.12 13.06
C GLN A 619 12.69 27.63 13.30
N ASN A 620 12.17 28.01 14.48
CA ASN A 620 11.92 29.42 14.82
C ASN A 620 13.22 30.26 15.01
N GLU A 621 14.38 29.62 15.04
CA GLU A 621 15.68 30.30 15.16
C GLU A 621 16.29 30.67 13.78
N TYR A 622 15.74 30.11 12.69
CA TYR A 622 16.31 30.21 11.36
C TYR A 622 15.44 31.03 10.42
N LYS A 623 16.10 31.67 9.44
CA LYS A 623 15.42 32.27 8.28
C LYS A 623 14.75 31.16 7.49
N TRP A 624 13.44 31.23 7.31
CA TRP A 624 12.67 30.13 6.70
C TRP A 624 12.17 30.43 5.29
N GLY A 625 11.73 31.63 5.03
CA GLY A 625 11.21 32.04 3.73
C GLY A 625 9.76 31.62 3.47
N THR A 626 9.35 31.80 2.24
CA THR A 626 7.99 31.52 1.76
C THR A 626 8.01 30.84 0.40
N VAL A 627 6.89 30.27 -0.02
CA VAL A 627 6.71 29.69 -1.36
C VAL A 627 5.49 30.31 -2.04
N LYS A 628 5.56 30.48 -3.35
CA LYS A 628 4.46 30.97 -4.19
C LYS A 628 4.32 30.10 -5.42
N LEU A 629 3.09 29.89 -5.86
CA LEU A 629 2.80 29.40 -7.19
C LEU A 629 3.05 30.53 -8.19
N LEU A 630 3.92 30.28 -9.16
CA LEU A 630 4.21 31.18 -10.25
C LEU A 630 3.55 30.66 -11.52
N GLU A 631 2.98 31.58 -12.32
CA GLU A 631 2.39 31.25 -13.62
C GLU A 631 3.02 32.13 -14.70
N TRP A 632 3.30 31.56 -15.87
CA TRP A 632 3.80 32.27 -17.03
C TRP A 632 3.34 31.57 -18.33
N THR A 633 3.56 32.19 -19.46
CA THR A 633 3.37 31.58 -20.77
C THR A 633 4.70 31.04 -21.28
N ASN A 634 4.76 29.72 -21.60
CA ASN A 634 5.96 29.09 -22.12
C ASN A 634 6.15 29.39 -23.64
N TYR A 635 7.23 28.91 -24.26
CA TYR A 635 7.53 29.16 -25.67
C TYR A 635 6.57 28.46 -26.65
N GLU A 636 5.77 27.50 -26.18
CA GLU A 636 4.68 26.92 -26.96
C GLU A 636 3.38 27.74 -26.90
N ASN A 637 3.40 28.92 -26.27
CA ASN A 637 2.22 29.74 -25.96
C ASN A 637 1.19 29.02 -25.06
N LYS A 638 1.64 28.11 -24.24
CA LYS A 638 0.82 27.42 -23.24
C LYS A 638 1.03 28.01 -21.85
N PRO A 639 -0.02 28.07 -21.00
CA PRO A 639 0.17 28.40 -19.59
C PRO A 639 1.06 27.35 -18.92
N ASN A 640 2.00 27.79 -18.12
CA ASN A 640 2.86 26.94 -17.32
C ASN A 640 2.92 27.40 -15.89
N LYS A 641 3.26 26.52 -14.96
CA LYS A 641 3.32 26.76 -13.51
C LYS A 641 4.66 26.31 -12.94
N GLY A 642 4.94 26.78 -11.74
CA GLY A 642 6.09 26.32 -10.95
C GLY A 642 6.08 26.93 -9.56
N LEU A 643 6.93 26.39 -8.69
CA LEU A 643 7.11 26.88 -7.33
C LEU A 643 8.28 27.89 -7.27
N LEU A 644 8.04 29.01 -6.65
CA LEU A 644 9.03 30.04 -6.38
C LEU A 644 9.22 30.20 -4.87
N TYR A 645 10.33 29.67 -4.38
CA TYR A 645 10.73 29.82 -2.98
C TYR A 645 11.52 31.10 -2.80
N LEU A 646 11.08 31.95 -1.85
CA LEU A 646 11.62 33.27 -1.59
C LEU A 646 12.25 33.32 -0.19
N PRO A 647 13.40 33.96 -0.01
CA PRO A 647 14.03 34.12 1.30
C PRO A 647 13.16 34.91 2.28
N GLU A 648 13.40 34.74 3.59
CA GLU A 648 12.63 35.37 4.68
C GLU A 648 12.58 36.92 4.55
N ASP A 649 13.69 37.52 4.11
CA ASP A 649 13.86 38.97 3.95
C ASP A 649 13.76 39.41 2.47
N TYR A 650 12.95 38.70 1.68
CA TYR A 650 12.73 39.03 0.27
C TYR A 650 12.21 40.47 0.08
N ASP A 651 12.95 41.25 -0.70
CA ASP A 651 12.60 42.59 -1.11
C ASP A 651 12.32 42.62 -2.63
N PRO A 652 11.08 42.86 -3.09
CA PRO A 652 10.73 42.85 -4.50
C PRO A 652 11.44 43.95 -5.34
N LYS A 653 12.21 44.82 -4.72
CA LYS A 653 13.02 45.86 -5.38
C LYS A 653 14.47 45.40 -5.65
N LYS A 654 14.82 44.18 -5.26
CA LYS A 654 16.15 43.62 -5.42
C LYS A 654 16.12 42.42 -6.30
N GLU A 655 17.17 42.24 -7.08
CA GLU A 655 17.44 41.01 -7.84
C GLU A 655 18.24 40.02 -6.99
N TYR A 656 17.90 38.76 -7.10
CA TYR A 656 18.49 37.69 -6.28
C TYR A 656 19.26 36.66 -7.14
N PRO A 657 20.23 35.96 -6.57
CA PRO A 657 20.74 34.75 -7.16
C PRO A 657 19.64 33.68 -7.17
N VAL A 658 19.50 32.97 -8.28
CA VAL A 658 18.46 31.95 -8.44
C VAL A 658 19.08 30.57 -8.67
N LEU A 659 18.61 29.57 -7.95
CA LEU A 659 18.84 28.17 -8.25
C LEU A 659 17.61 27.57 -8.92
N VAL A 660 17.77 27.13 -10.17
CA VAL A 660 16.70 26.47 -10.93
C VAL A 660 16.87 24.96 -10.75
N GLN A 661 15.88 24.33 -10.13
CA GLN A 661 15.81 22.87 -9.95
C GLN A 661 14.55 22.34 -10.57
N PHE A 662 14.57 21.19 -11.22
CA PHE A 662 13.37 20.62 -11.84
C PHE A 662 13.51 19.12 -12.08
N TYR A 663 12.38 18.46 -12.32
CA TYR A 663 12.35 17.04 -12.72
C TYR A 663 11.22 16.78 -13.73
N GLU A 664 9.99 16.78 -13.28
CA GLU A 664 8.74 16.78 -14.05
C GLU A 664 7.87 17.93 -13.52
N THR A 665 6.77 17.65 -12.79
CA THR A 665 5.91 18.69 -12.21
C THR A 665 6.16 18.87 -10.72
N HIS A 666 6.13 20.11 -10.23
CA HIS A 666 6.39 20.48 -8.83
C HIS A 666 5.26 21.30 -8.18
N SER A 667 4.42 21.97 -8.99
CA SER A 667 3.40 22.92 -8.50
C SER A 667 2.45 22.32 -7.46
N GLY A 668 2.12 21.02 -7.58
CA GLY A 668 1.34 20.29 -6.59
C GLY A 668 1.96 20.21 -5.20
N GLY A 669 3.26 20.50 -5.06
CA GLY A 669 3.98 20.53 -3.80
C GLY A 669 3.93 21.86 -3.04
N LEU A 670 3.08 22.83 -3.41
CA LEU A 670 3.00 24.16 -2.80
C LEU A 670 2.89 24.12 -1.28
N ASN A 671 2.11 23.18 -0.73
CA ASN A 671 1.90 23.01 0.70
C ASN A 671 2.79 21.90 1.31
N THR A 672 3.91 21.55 0.69
CA THR A 672 4.87 20.59 1.25
C THR A 672 5.84 21.27 2.22
N TYR A 673 6.05 20.68 3.38
CA TYR A 673 7.13 21.04 4.27
C TYR A 673 8.45 20.43 3.78
N ASN A 674 9.38 21.28 3.38
CA ASN A 674 10.73 20.86 3.00
C ASN A 674 11.63 20.85 4.24
N ALA A 675 11.78 19.69 4.87
CA ALA A 675 12.69 19.55 6.01
C ALA A 675 14.14 19.71 5.53
N PRO A 676 14.93 20.62 6.15
CA PRO A 676 16.34 20.73 5.83
C PRO A 676 17.09 19.42 6.08
N GLY A 677 17.99 19.05 5.18
CA GLY A 677 18.75 17.82 5.27
C GLY A 677 19.93 17.80 4.30
N LEU A 678 20.79 16.80 4.41
CA LEU A 678 21.82 16.55 3.41
C LEU A 678 21.20 15.73 2.26
N SER A 679 21.32 16.24 1.05
CA SER A 679 20.88 15.54 -0.14
C SER A 679 22.07 14.98 -0.91
N SER A 680 21.93 13.74 -1.38
CA SER A 680 22.92 13.10 -2.25
C SER A 680 22.72 13.42 -3.74
N ALA A 681 21.55 13.91 -4.15
CA ALA A 681 21.18 14.09 -5.54
C ALA A 681 20.90 15.53 -5.95
N MET A 682 20.12 16.26 -5.14
CA MET A 682 19.70 17.64 -5.41
C MET A 682 20.05 18.53 -4.22
N ALA A 683 20.29 19.82 -4.47
CA ALA A 683 20.53 20.79 -3.40
C ALA A 683 19.28 20.95 -2.52
N ASP A 684 19.49 21.13 -1.22
CA ASP A 684 18.39 21.36 -0.26
C ASP A 684 17.74 22.72 -0.48
N VAL A 685 16.44 22.75 -0.74
CA VAL A 685 15.70 23.98 -1.04
C VAL A 685 15.80 24.97 0.10
N MET A 686 15.57 24.53 1.34
CA MET A 686 15.50 25.42 2.50
C MET A 686 16.86 25.95 2.90
N TYR A 687 17.93 25.19 2.68
CA TYR A 687 19.30 25.67 2.88
C TYR A 687 19.60 26.87 1.97
N PHE A 688 19.30 26.77 0.67
CA PHE A 688 19.55 27.86 -0.27
C PHE A 688 18.66 29.07 0.03
N VAL A 689 17.36 28.86 0.28
CA VAL A 689 16.41 29.92 0.62
C VAL A 689 16.83 30.67 1.89
N SER A 690 17.23 29.96 2.94
CA SER A 690 17.69 30.52 4.20
C SER A 690 18.97 31.36 4.03
N ASN A 691 19.79 31.04 3.03
CA ASN A 691 21.04 31.73 2.69
C ASN A 691 20.85 32.82 1.62
N GLY A 692 19.61 33.26 1.36
CA GLY A 692 19.29 34.41 0.53
C GLY A 692 19.23 34.13 -0.96
N TYR A 693 19.12 32.86 -1.38
CA TYR A 693 18.82 32.48 -2.76
C TYR A 693 17.30 32.37 -2.98
N ILE A 694 16.89 32.62 -4.19
CA ILE A 694 15.59 32.13 -4.68
C ILE A 694 15.81 30.72 -5.23
N VAL A 695 14.87 29.80 -4.93
CA VAL A 695 14.82 28.51 -5.61
C VAL A 695 13.59 28.47 -6.49
N PHE A 696 13.78 28.21 -7.78
CA PHE A 696 12.71 28.12 -8.77
C PHE A 696 12.57 26.67 -9.25
N MET A 697 11.35 26.13 -9.14
CA MET A 697 11.02 24.77 -9.54
C MET A 697 9.89 24.78 -10.59
N PRO A 698 10.22 24.98 -11.89
CA PRO A 698 9.24 24.97 -12.96
C PRO A 698 8.67 23.58 -13.20
N ASP A 699 7.38 23.50 -13.55
CA ASP A 699 6.77 22.31 -14.11
C ASP A 699 7.24 22.09 -15.54
N VAL A 700 7.55 20.86 -15.88
CA VAL A 700 7.87 20.44 -17.24
C VAL A 700 6.84 19.42 -17.68
N HIS A 701 6.06 19.74 -18.70
CA HIS A 701 5.14 18.84 -19.40
C HIS A 701 5.78 18.43 -20.72
N PHE A 702 5.82 17.14 -21.00
CA PHE A 702 6.57 16.63 -22.14
C PHE A 702 5.69 16.44 -23.38
N THR A 703 6.21 16.84 -24.52
CA THR A 703 5.74 16.36 -25.80
C THR A 703 6.49 15.07 -26.14
N VAL A 704 5.76 13.97 -26.32
CA VAL A 704 6.33 12.64 -26.59
C VAL A 704 7.26 12.72 -27.82
N GLY A 705 8.48 12.21 -27.67
CA GLY A 705 9.53 12.23 -28.68
C GLY A 705 10.46 13.43 -28.62
N THR A 706 10.13 14.51 -27.92
CA THR A 706 10.95 15.74 -27.83
C THR A 706 11.14 16.25 -26.40
N PRO A 707 11.52 15.40 -25.41
CA PRO A 707 11.55 15.80 -24.00
C PRO A 707 12.56 16.93 -23.72
N GLY A 708 13.71 16.96 -24.41
CA GLY A 708 14.69 18.02 -24.27
C GLY A 708 14.15 19.39 -24.70
N GLN A 709 13.42 19.46 -25.80
CA GLN A 709 12.78 20.69 -26.27
C GLN A 709 11.69 21.14 -25.30
N SER A 710 10.85 20.22 -24.81
CA SER A 710 9.82 20.53 -23.82
C SER A 710 10.41 21.15 -22.54
N SER A 711 11.56 20.62 -22.10
CA SER A 711 12.31 21.20 -20.99
C SER A 711 12.81 22.60 -21.28
N TYR A 712 13.33 22.84 -22.51
CA TYR A 712 13.76 24.17 -22.94
C TYR A 712 12.58 25.16 -22.91
N ASP A 713 11.46 24.76 -23.46
CA ASP A 713 10.28 25.63 -23.57
C ASP A 713 9.69 26.00 -22.20
N ALA A 714 9.73 25.09 -21.24
CA ALA A 714 9.27 25.33 -19.89
C ALA A 714 10.30 26.08 -19.01
N VAL A 715 11.50 25.52 -18.87
CA VAL A 715 12.49 25.98 -17.89
C VAL A 715 13.11 27.33 -18.31
N VAL A 716 13.47 27.47 -19.61
CA VAL A 716 14.14 28.70 -20.09
C VAL A 716 13.15 29.86 -20.16
N SER A 717 11.90 29.63 -20.61
CA SER A 717 10.87 30.67 -20.60
C SER A 717 10.57 31.16 -19.19
N GLY A 718 10.38 30.24 -18.21
CA GLY A 718 10.17 30.61 -16.82
C GLY A 718 11.34 31.36 -16.20
N THR A 719 12.57 30.94 -16.50
CA THR A 719 13.78 31.64 -16.03
C THR A 719 13.89 33.05 -16.61
N LYS A 720 13.60 33.23 -17.92
CA LYS A 720 13.55 34.56 -18.54
C LYS A 720 12.45 35.43 -17.96
N TYR A 721 11.28 34.84 -17.70
CA TYR A 721 10.18 35.57 -17.02
C TYR A 721 10.63 36.12 -15.66
N LEU A 722 11.41 35.35 -14.83
CA LEU A 722 11.96 35.86 -13.59
C LEU A 722 12.92 37.04 -13.78
N ILE A 723 13.74 37.02 -14.85
CA ILE A 723 14.65 38.14 -15.19
C ILE A 723 13.84 39.36 -15.59
N GLU A 724 12.87 39.21 -16.46
CA GLU A 724 12.00 40.31 -16.97
C GLU A 724 11.18 40.97 -15.85
N GLN A 725 10.80 40.19 -14.83
CA GLN A 725 10.12 40.70 -13.63
C GLN A 725 11.06 41.35 -12.61
N GLY A 726 12.40 41.39 -12.88
CA GLY A 726 13.38 41.93 -11.95
C GLY A 726 13.57 41.10 -10.68
N ILE A 727 13.18 39.81 -10.70
CA ILE A 727 13.32 38.89 -9.56
C ILE A 727 14.69 38.23 -9.58
N ALA A 728 15.14 37.79 -10.75
CA ALA A 728 16.40 37.08 -10.95
C ALA A 728 17.50 38.02 -11.49
N HIS A 729 18.68 38.01 -10.86
CA HIS A 729 19.86 38.69 -11.40
C HIS A 729 20.39 37.89 -12.61
N PRO A 730 20.47 38.48 -13.84
CA PRO A 730 20.81 37.76 -15.06
C PRO A 730 22.17 37.00 -15.04
N GLY A 731 23.13 37.50 -14.28
CA GLY A 731 24.48 36.89 -14.15
C GLY A 731 24.63 35.97 -12.94
N LYS A 732 23.55 35.57 -12.24
CA LYS A 732 23.59 34.76 -11.02
C LYS A 732 22.53 33.67 -11.00
N ILE A 733 22.44 32.91 -12.09
CA ILE A 733 21.44 31.84 -12.22
C ILE A 733 22.18 30.48 -12.34
N GLY A 734 22.01 29.61 -11.34
CA GLY A 734 22.46 28.24 -11.36
C GLY A 734 21.39 27.28 -11.83
N LEU A 735 21.75 26.27 -12.60
CA LEU A 735 20.88 25.18 -13.04
C LEU A 735 21.25 23.89 -12.33
N GLN A 736 20.28 23.13 -11.86
CA GLN A 736 20.53 21.81 -11.30
C GLN A 736 19.52 20.77 -11.81
N GLY A 737 20.06 19.61 -12.23
CA GLY A 737 19.29 18.44 -12.59
C GLY A 737 20.00 17.14 -12.24
N HIS A 738 19.24 16.10 -11.90
CA HIS A 738 19.77 14.77 -11.59
C HIS A 738 18.96 13.70 -12.35
N SER A 739 19.62 12.63 -12.79
CA SER A 739 18.99 11.53 -13.51
C SER A 739 18.26 12.03 -14.77
N TRP A 740 16.91 11.90 -14.84
CA TRP A 740 16.12 12.42 -15.96
C TRP A 740 16.25 13.94 -16.12
N SER A 741 16.21 14.70 -15.04
CA SER A 741 16.51 16.14 -15.15
C SER A 741 17.98 16.44 -15.37
N GLY A 742 18.89 15.49 -15.12
CA GLY A 742 20.29 15.56 -15.54
C GLY A 742 20.42 15.54 -17.08
N PHE A 743 19.67 14.65 -17.77
CA PHE A 743 19.55 14.70 -19.23
C PHE A 743 19.00 16.04 -19.70
N GLN A 744 17.90 16.50 -19.13
CA GLN A 744 17.26 17.76 -19.48
C GLN A 744 18.22 18.92 -19.29
N ALA A 745 18.91 19.04 -18.14
CA ALA A 745 19.89 20.09 -17.86
C ALA A 745 21.08 20.05 -18.86
N SER A 746 21.55 18.85 -19.22
CA SER A 746 22.58 18.68 -20.28
C SER A 746 22.12 19.25 -21.60
N TYR A 747 20.87 18.99 -21.99
CA TYR A 747 20.28 19.55 -23.21
C TYR A 747 20.19 21.08 -23.14
N LEU A 748 19.72 21.62 -22.00
CA LEU A 748 19.55 23.07 -21.83
C LEU A 748 20.86 23.84 -22.01
N VAL A 749 21.96 23.42 -21.38
CA VAL A 749 23.26 24.12 -21.47
C VAL A 749 23.87 24.10 -22.87
N THR A 750 23.39 23.22 -23.78
CA THR A 750 23.79 23.25 -25.18
C THR A 750 22.95 24.20 -26.03
N LYS A 751 21.84 24.74 -25.50
CA LYS A 751 20.86 25.55 -26.21
C LYS A 751 20.80 27.00 -25.78
N THR A 752 21.32 27.31 -24.59
CA THR A 752 21.26 28.68 -24.03
C THR A 752 22.42 28.94 -23.09
N ASP A 753 22.83 30.21 -22.99
CA ASP A 753 23.85 30.74 -22.10
C ASP A 753 23.26 31.51 -20.89
N ILE A 754 21.94 31.38 -20.65
CA ILE A 754 21.25 32.06 -19.57
C ILE A 754 21.72 31.62 -18.17
N PHE A 755 22.26 30.43 -18.04
CA PHE A 755 22.74 29.85 -16.80
C PHE A 755 24.22 30.12 -16.59
N THR A 756 24.58 30.74 -15.46
CA THR A 756 25.97 31.06 -15.10
C THR A 756 26.76 29.79 -14.73
N CYS A 757 26.11 28.80 -14.14
CA CYS A 757 26.68 27.50 -13.81
C CYS A 757 25.60 26.41 -13.85
N ALA A 758 26.04 25.15 -13.97
CA ALA A 758 25.15 24.00 -13.94
C ALA A 758 25.75 22.86 -13.12
N ASN A 759 24.94 22.24 -12.29
CA ASN A 759 25.24 20.97 -11.63
C ASN A 759 24.36 19.87 -12.26
N ILE A 760 25.03 18.93 -12.95
CA ILE A 760 24.36 17.88 -13.74
C ILE A 760 24.77 16.52 -13.16
N GLY A 761 23.87 15.92 -12.38
CA GLY A 761 24.10 14.65 -11.70
C GLY A 761 23.55 13.46 -12.48
N ALA A 762 24.37 12.40 -12.62
CA ALA A 762 24.01 11.11 -13.22
C ALA A 762 23.14 11.22 -14.50
N PRO A 763 23.51 12.06 -15.52
CA PRO A 763 22.70 12.29 -16.68
C PRO A 763 22.74 11.08 -17.64
N ILE A 764 21.65 10.83 -18.36
CA ILE A 764 21.67 9.97 -19.55
C ILE A 764 21.96 10.88 -20.73
N THR A 765 23.24 11.03 -21.12
CA THR A 765 23.64 11.93 -22.22
C THR A 765 23.63 11.27 -23.60
N ASP A 766 23.68 9.94 -23.64
CA ASP A 766 23.54 9.13 -24.85
C ASP A 766 22.29 8.27 -24.78
N MET A 767 21.25 8.69 -25.50
CA MET A 767 19.96 7.99 -25.55
C MET A 767 20.04 6.65 -26.29
N VAL A 768 21.01 6.46 -27.20
CA VAL A 768 21.22 5.16 -27.86
C VAL A 768 21.71 4.14 -26.85
N THR A 769 22.73 4.50 -26.06
CA THR A 769 23.22 3.66 -24.97
C THR A 769 22.14 3.47 -23.89
N GLY A 770 21.36 4.51 -23.58
CA GLY A 770 20.25 4.43 -22.65
C GLY A 770 19.15 3.45 -23.07
N TYR A 771 18.83 3.42 -24.36
CA TYR A 771 17.84 2.52 -24.94
C TYR A 771 18.32 1.06 -25.03
N LEU A 772 19.57 0.84 -25.42
CA LEU A 772 20.16 -0.49 -25.58
C LEU A 772 20.85 -1.02 -24.33
N GLY A 773 20.98 -0.20 -23.31
CA GLY A 773 21.64 -0.57 -22.05
C GLY A 773 20.83 -1.56 -21.23
N ILE A 774 21.39 -2.73 -20.95
CA ILE A 774 20.82 -3.71 -20.03
C ILE A 774 21.04 -3.22 -18.59
N ARG A 775 19.94 -2.92 -17.90
CA ARG A 775 19.96 -2.55 -16.48
C ARG A 775 19.49 -3.73 -15.66
N GLY A 776 20.42 -4.62 -15.31
CA GLY A 776 20.11 -5.85 -14.59
C GLY A 776 19.17 -5.62 -13.40
N GLY A 777 17.96 -6.16 -13.51
CA GLY A 777 16.95 -6.12 -12.44
C GLY A 777 16.18 -4.81 -12.29
N SER A 778 16.19 -3.92 -13.28
CA SER A 778 15.33 -2.73 -13.31
C SER A 778 13.94 -3.07 -13.83
#